data_0d616aa8525a512a0b64cde61fb8594f
#
_entry.id   0d616aa8525a512a0b64cde61fb8594f
#
_cell.length_a   1.000
_cell.length_b   1.000
_cell.length_c   1.000
_cell.angle_alpha   90.00
_cell.angle_beta   90.00
_cell.angle_gamma   90.00
#
_symmetry.space_group_name_H-M   'P 1'
#
loop_
_entity.id
_entity.type
_entity.pdbx_description
1 polymer ?
#
loop_
_entity_poly.entity_id
_entity_poly.type
_entity_poly.pdbx_seq_one_letter_code
_entity_poly.pdbx_strand_id
1 'polypeptide(L)'
;MEKSSSNENQPLTSKKELLDCTEGEDCKENGLLVKNPKSALQLVEDGNKVHPSQGDKGEAGQISNGYSVVQNPVPCDGIADGEDVQCMAPAATTTTTSTTCGVEAQPQLLEPEERETWSKKMDFLLSVIGYAVDLGNIWRFPYICYQNGGGAFLIPYTIMAIFGGIPLFYMELALGQYHRNGCISVWRKICPIFKGIGFTICIIALYIASYYNTIMAWALYYLISSFTVELPWISCKNAWNTGNCTNYFINASITWTPHSISPAEEFYTRHVLQVQRSKGLDDLGGISWQLTLCLLLIFTIVYFSIWKGVKTSGKVVWVTATFPYIILFILLVRGATLPGAWRGVVFYLKPDWQKLLATEVWVDAAAQIFFSLGPGFGVLLAFASYNKFHNNCYQDALVTSTVNCMTSFVSGFVIFTVLGYMAEMRNEEVSEVAKDTGPSLLFITYAEAIANMPASTFFAIIFFLMLLTLGLDSTFAGLEGVITAVLDEFPHVWGKRREWFVLGLIIACFLGSLTTLTFGGAYVVKLFEEYATGPAVLTVVFLESIAVAWFYGINQFCSDMKEMLGFTPGWYWRLCWVAISPIFLLFIICSFMSSTPDLRLFDYNYPYWTTIVGYCIGTSSVICIPIYMAYRLIITPGTFKERILKSITPETATEIPFGDIRMNAV
;
A
#
# COMPACT_ATOMS: atom_id res chain seq x y z
N MET A 1 -32.49 -21.04 55.15
CA MET A 1 -31.75 -20.82 56.39
C MET A 1 -30.83 -19.68 56.07
N GLU A 2 -31.29 -18.55 56.37
CA GLU A 2 -30.98 -17.61 57.45
C GLU A 2 -29.70 -16.87 57.16
N LYS A 3 -29.89 -15.59 56.77
CA LYS A 3 -29.91 -14.37 57.63
C LYS A 3 -28.48 -13.95 57.95
N SER A 4 -28.03 -12.75 57.91
CA SER A 4 -28.59 -11.39 58.00
C SER A 4 -27.45 -10.44 58.03
N SER A 5 -27.59 -9.33 57.41
CA SER A 5 -27.86 -7.97 57.89
C SER A 5 -26.59 -7.20 58.30
N SER A 6 -26.40 -6.13 57.70
CA SER A 6 -26.79 -4.73 57.93
C SER A 6 -25.68 -3.90 58.58
N ASN A 7 -25.48 -2.83 58.00
CA ASN A 7 -25.72 -1.40 58.27
C ASN A 7 -24.49 -0.55 58.49
N GLU A 8 -24.45 0.51 57.71
CA GLU A 8 -24.55 1.93 58.08
C GLU A 8 -23.30 2.52 58.72
N ASN A 9 -22.71 3.60 58.30
CA ASN A 9 -23.18 4.96 58.15
C ASN A 9 -22.10 5.87 57.58
N GLN A 10 -22.50 6.79 56.74
CA GLN A 10 -21.92 8.12 56.54
C GLN A 10 -22.14 9.00 57.78
N PRO A 11 -21.74 10.31 57.85
CA PRO A 11 -20.85 11.18 57.08
C PRO A 11 -20.00 12.13 57.97
N LEU A 12 -19.35 13.12 57.39
CA LEU A 12 -19.21 14.56 57.79
C LEU A 12 -17.85 15.15 57.39
N THR A 13 -17.85 16.01 56.44
CA THR A 13 -17.77 17.49 56.43
C THR A 13 -16.47 18.14 56.90
N SER A 14 -15.89 18.90 56.02
CA SER A 14 -15.79 20.35 55.94
C SER A 14 -14.45 21.03 56.22
N LYS A 15 -14.26 22.07 55.41
CA LYS A 15 -13.56 23.38 55.53
C LYS A 15 -12.12 23.40 55.06
N LYS A 16 -11.87 24.10 53.96
CA LYS A 16 -11.64 25.57 53.81
C LYS A 16 -10.58 26.12 54.73
N GLU A 17 -9.51 26.60 54.13
CA GLU A 17 -9.05 27.96 54.33
C GLU A 17 -8.03 28.38 53.29
N LEU A 18 -8.36 29.47 52.68
CA LEU A 18 -7.60 30.46 51.95
C LEU A 18 -6.42 30.97 52.81
N LEU A 19 -5.35 31.39 52.20
CA LEU A 19 -4.73 32.69 52.48
C LEU A 19 -3.83 33.13 51.33
N ASP A 20 -4.15 34.29 50.82
CA ASP A 20 -3.40 35.26 50.04
C ASP A 20 -2.14 35.73 50.74
N CYS A 21 -1.17 36.21 49.94
CA CYS A 21 -0.38 37.47 50.11
C CYS A 21 0.77 37.44 49.10
N THR A 22 0.74 38.21 48.04
CA THR A 22 1.20 39.59 47.76
C THR A 22 2.70 39.85 47.91
N GLU A 23 3.25 40.30 46.78
CA GLU A 23 4.24 41.35 46.53
C GLU A 23 5.62 41.33 47.19
N GLY A 24 6.64 41.52 46.31
CA GLY A 24 7.66 42.51 46.56
C GLY A 24 9.11 42.12 46.29
N GLU A 25 9.67 42.83 45.34
CA GLU A 25 11.03 43.39 45.27
C GLU A 25 12.25 42.55 44.86
N ASP A 26 12.73 42.93 43.69
CA ASP A 26 14.04 43.44 43.28
C ASP A 26 15.35 42.79 43.78
N CYS A 27 16.20 42.49 42.75
CA CYS A 27 17.59 42.94 42.56
C CYS A 27 18.12 42.32 41.25
N LYS A 28 18.31 43.07 40.19
CA LYS A 28 19.50 43.71 39.61
C LYS A 28 20.78 42.86 39.74
N GLU A 29 21.64 42.68 38.73
CA GLU A 29 22.12 43.49 37.63
C GLU A 29 23.04 42.69 36.73
N ASN A 30 23.16 43.10 35.49
CA ASN A 30 24.20 43.25 34.46
C ASN A 30 24.09 42.24 33.34
N GLY A 31 23.84 42.61 32.14
CA GLY A 31 24.10 43.84 31.39
C GLY A 31 24.86 43.50 30.12
N LEU A 32 24.25 43.62 28.94
CA LEU A 32 24.77 44.34 27.82
C LEU A 32 23.80 44.31 26.64
N LEU A 33 23.45 45.51 26.23
CA LEU A 33 22.69 45.89 25.06
C LEU A 33 23.46 45.62 23.77
N VAL A 34 22.72 45.41 22.63
CA VAL A 34 22.73 46.22 21.41
C VAL A 34 21.54 45.85 20.55
N LYS A 35 20.52 46.63 20.49
CA LYS A 35 19.86 47.48 19.48
C LYS A 35 19.48 46.84 18.15
N ASN A 36 18.16 46.78 17.98
CA ASN A 36 17.44 46.94 16.69
C ASN A 36 17.58 48.36 16.13
N PRO A 37 17.39 48.60 14.84
CA PRO A 37 16.16 49.29 14.51
C PRO A 37 15.39 48.81 13.27
N LYS A 38 14.11 49.08 13.35
CA LYS A 38 13.05 49.14 12.35
C LYS A 38 13.27 50.25 11.31
N SER A 39 12.64 50.07 10.13
CA SER A 39 11.71 50.99 9.46
C SER A 39 11.63 50.59 8.00
N ALA A 40 10.52 50.27 7.44
CA ALA A 40 9.31 51.02 7.09
C ALA A 40 9.34 51.58 5.65
N LEU A 41 8.33 51.03 4.88
CA LEU A 41 7.38 51.72 3.97
C LEU A 41 7.92 52.55 2.78
N GLN A 42 7.43 52.34 1.57
CA GLN A 42 6.21 52.87 0.99
C GLN A 42 6.08 52.59 -0.51
N LEU A 43 4.89 52.25 -0.91
CA LEU A 43 4.17 52.36 -2.15
C LEU A 43 4.58 53.53 -3.10
N VAL A 44 4.54 53.28 -4.43
CA VAL A 44 3.94 54.18 -5.41
C VAL A 44 3.31 53.34 -6.54
N GLU A 45 2.03 53.55 -6.77
CA GLU A 45 1.25 53.28 -7.99
C GLU A 45 1.57 54.32 -9.07
N ASP A 46 1.39 53.87 -10.34
CA ASP A 46 0.80 54.57 -11.49
C ASP A 46 1.19 53.77 -12.74
N GLY A 47 0.35 53.23 -13.56
CA GLY A 47 -0.75 53.83 -14.28
C GLY A 47 -0.40 54.14 -15.71
N ASN A 48 -0.72 53.23 -16.68
CA ASN A 48 -1.40 53.69 -17.88
C ASN A 48 -1.85 52.56 -18.81
N LYS A 49 -3.12 52.62 -19.12
CA LYS A 49 -3.85 51.88 -20.17
C LYS A 49 -3.46 52.40 -21.55
N VAL A 50 -3.42 51.55 -22.57
CA VAL A 50 -4.02 51.78 -23.89
C VAL A 50 -4.30 50.45 -24.59
N HIS A 51 -5.55 50.21 -24.97
CA HIS A 51 -6.10 49.29 -25.96
C HIS A 51 -6.32 50.03 -27.29
N PRO A 52 -6.85 49.39 -28.37
CA PRO A 52 -6.43 48.28 -29.21
C PRO A 52 -6.40 48.62 -30.70
N SER A 53 -5.97 47.71 -31.58
CA SER A 53 -6.56 47.67 -32.94
C SER A 53 -6.31 46.32 -33.65
N GLN A 54 -7.35 45.94 -34.34
CA GLN A 54 -7.60 44.77 -35.20
C GLN A 54 -6.81 44.78 -36.52
N GLY A 55 -6.78 43.56 -37.12
CA GLY A 55 -6.71 43.31 -38.57
C GLY A 55 -5.52 42.43 -38.94
N ASP A 56 -5.62 41.40 -39.59
CA ASP A 56 -6.36 40.68 -40.60
C ASP A 56 -5.44 39.58 -41.20
N LYS A 57 -6.01 38.48 -41.56
CA LYS A 57 -5.65 37.35 -42.44
C LYS A 57 -4.35 37.30 -43.22
N GLY A 58 -3.76 36.07 -43.35
CA GLY A 58 -2.97 35.68 -44.52
C GLY A 58 -2.09 34.42 -44.31
N GLU A 59 -2.55 33.30 -44.83
CA GLU A 59 -1.89 32.15 -45.49
C GLU A 59 -0.40 31.80 -45.29
N ALA A 60 -0.20 30.53 -45.01
CA ALA A 60 0.72 29.52 -45.61
C ALA A 60 2.22 29.85 -45.79
N GLY A 61 3.06 28.95 -45.26
CA GLY A 61 4.47 28.85 -45.66
C GLY A 61 5.28 27.89 -44.80
N GLN A 62 5.50 26.67 -45.31
CA GLN A 62 6.51 25.75 -44.82
C GLN A 62 7.90 26.37 -44.91
N ILE A 63 8.68 26.29 -43.83
CA ILE A 63 10.15 26.38 -43.92
C ILE A 63 10.77 25.42 -42.89
N SER A 64 11.51 24.50 -43.42
CA SER A 64 12.47 23.63 -42.76
C SER A 64 13.67 24.43 -42.29
N ASN A 65 14.12 24.30 -41.07
CA ASN A 65 15.44 24.78 -40.66
C ASN A 65 16.21 23.67 -39.93
N GLY A 66 17.24 23.18 -40.65
CA GLY A 66 18.33 22.41 -40.10
C GLY A 66 19.27 23.31 -39.28
N TYR A 67 19.72 22.77 -38.16
CA TYR A 67 20.82 23.35 -37.41
C TYR A 67 22.10 22.58 -37.67
N SER A 68 23.06 23.26 -38.32
CA SER A 68 24.45 22.84 -38.46
C SER A 68 25.22 23.21 -37.18
N VAL A 69 25.94 22.23 -36.64
CA VAL A 69 26.89 22.39 -35.54
C VAL A 69 28.21 22.89 -36.12
N VAL A 70 28.66 24.03 -35.64
CA VAL A 70 29.98 24.60 -35.93
C VAL A 70 30.95 24.07 -34.90
N GLN A 71 31.97 23.32 -35.32
CA GLN A 71 33.15 22.97 -34.53
C GLN A 71 34.24 24.01 -34.82
N ASN A 72 34.77 24.62 -33.77
CA ASN A 72 35.97 25.43 -33.82
C ASN A 72 37.23 24.59 -33.62
N PRO A 73 38.30 24.79 -34.38
CA PRO A 73 39.55 24.09 -34.20
C PRO A 73 40.51 24.85 -33.27
N VAL A 74 41.27 24.12 -32.47
CA VAL A 74 42.44 24.59 -31.70
C VAL A 74 43.71 24.29 -32.49
N PRO A 75 44.71 25.20 -32.55
CA PRO A 75 45.89 25.01 -33.36
C PRO A 75 47.02 24.21 -32.66
N CYS A 76 47.73 23.43 -33.45
CA CYS A 76 49.04 22.91 -33.07
C CYS A 76 50.08 23.44 -34.05
N ASP A 77 51.09 24.11 -33.50
CA ASP A 77 52.31 24.57 -34.17
C ASP A 77 53.34 23.47 -34.28
N GLY A 78 54.06 23.43 -35.44
CA GLY A 78 55.47 23.22 -35.41
C GLY A 78 56.12 22.11 -36.24
N ILE A 79 56.63 22.45 -37.45
CA ILE A 79 57.94 22.11 -38.05
C ILE A 79 58.06 20.75 -38.77
N ALA A 80 58.00 20.77 -40.07
CA ALA A 80 58.99 20.78 -41.16
C ALA A 80 59.55 19.42 -41.66
N ASP A 81 59.58 19.37 -43.00
CA ASP A 81 60.42 18.60 -43.94
C ASP A 81 59.97 17.13 -44.22
N GLY A 82 59.58 16.80 -45.40
CA GLY A 82 60.19 16.78 -46.69
C GLY A 82 59.77 15.56 -47.49
N GLU A 83 59.43 15.78 -48.71
CA GLU A 83 59.53 14.93 -49.90
C GLU A 83 58.41 13.95 -50.29
N ASP A 84 57.92 14.27 -51.48
CA ASP A 84 57.15 13.55 -52.45
C ASP A 84 57.50 12.08 -52.67
N VAL A 85 56.54 11.25 -53.04
CA VAL A 85 56.55 10.45 -54.29
C VAL A 85 55.17 9.80 -54.54
N GLN A 86 54.67 10.06 -55.74
CA GLN A 86 53.54 9.39 -56.42
C GLN A 86 53.80 7.88 -56.66
N CYS A 87 52.78 7.07 -56.74
CA CYS A 87 52.39 6.36 -57.93
C CYS A 87 51.63 5.03 -57.68
N MET A 88 50.49 5.00 -58.32
CA MET A 88 49.92 3.87 -59.12
C MET A 88 49.70 2.46 -58.54
N ALA A 89 48.43 2.06 -58.66
CA ALA A 89 48.01 0.66 -58.76
C ALA A 89 48.50 0.01 -60.09
N PRO A 90 48.65 -1.30 -60.13
CA PRO A 90 47.57 -2.08 -60.74
C PRO A 90 47.33 -3.48 -60.11
N ALA A 91 46.29 -4.09 -60.65
CA ALA A 91 45.62 -5.33 -60.36
C ALA A 91 46.44 -6.63 -60.52
N ALA A 92 45.92 -7.62 -59.89
CA ALA A 92 45.74 -9.04 -60.35
C ALA A 92 46.50 -10.17 -59.58
N THR A 93 45.72 -11.03 -59.02
CA THR A 93 45.69 -12.51 -59.21
C THR A 93 46.57 -13.40 -58.31
N THR A 94 45.86 -14.15 -57.47
CA THR A 94 45.94 -15.61 -57.17
C THR A 94 47.00 -16.14 -56.21
N THR A 95 46.45 -16.89 -55.28
CA THR A 95 46.81 -18.23 -54.78
C THR A 95 47.26 -18.30 -53.32
N THR A 96 46.29 -18.85 -52.53
CA THR A 96 46.41 -19.77 -51.37
C THR A 96 47.73 -19.91 -50.63
N THR A 97 47.70 -19.59 -49.34
CA THR A 97 48.11 -20.52 -48.29
C THR A 97 47.52 -20.12 -46.92
N SER A 98 46.85 -21.06 -46.31
CA SER A 98 46.28 -21.00 -44.99
C SER A 98 47.30 -20.81 -43.89
N THR A 99 47.19 -19.73 -43.12
CA THR A 99 47.81 -19.71 -41.77
C THR A 99 46.72 -19.09 -40.86
N THR A 100 46.17 -19.96 -40.03
CA THR A 100 45.23 -19.62 -38.96
C THR A 100 45.92 -18.75 -37.90
N CYS A 101 45.72 -17.45 -37.94
CA CYS A 101 45.87 -16.58 -36.77
C CYS A 101 44.51 -16.53 -36.08
N GLY A 102 44.46 -17.12 -34.90
CA GLY A 102 43.30 -17.01 -34.01
C GLY A 102 43.03 -15.53 -33.68
N VAL A 103 41.99 -15.00 -34.24
CA VAL A 103 41.38 -13.78 -33.73
C VAL A 103 40.61 -14.22 -32.48
N GLU A 104 41.18 -13.96 -31.29
CA GLU A 104 40.45 -13.97 -30.05
C GLU A 104 39.28 -12.97 -30.25
N ALA A 105 38.08 -13.52 -30.35
CA ALA A 105 36.87 -12.76 -30.29
C ALA A 105 36.84 -12.08 -28.90
N GLN A 106 37.08 -10.78 -28.86
CA GLN A 106 36.79 -10.00 -27.68
C GLN A 106 35.30 -10.27 -27.32
N PRO A 107 35.01 -10.64 -26.07
CA PRO A 107 33.63 -10.73 -25.65
C PRO A 107 32.98 -9.34 -25.88
N GLN A 108 32.02 -9.29 -26.78
CA GLN A 108 31.14 -8.14 -26.87
C GLN A 108 30.54 -7.95 -25.48
N LEU A 109 30.98 -6.91 -24.80
CA LEU A 109 30.29 -6.38 -23.63
C LEU A 109 28.86 -6.10 -24.11
N LEU A 110 27.91 -6.99 -23.79
CA LEU A 110 26.49 -6.75 -23.91
C LEU A 110 26.23 -5.47 -23.11
N GLU A 111 25.96 -4.39 -23.81
CA GLU A 111 25.45 -3.18 -23.16
C GLU A 111 24.29 -3.60 -22.25
N PRO A 112 24.27 -3.17 -20.99
CA PRO A 112 23.18 -3.54 -20.09
C PRO A 112 21.89 -3.05 -20.70
N GLU A 113 20.98 -3.96 -21.00
CA GLU A 113 19.66 -3.69 -21.57
C GLU A 113 18.99 -2.63 -20.68
N GLU A 114 18.76 -1.42 -21.21
CA GLU A 114 18.17 -0.32 -20.44
C GLU A 114 16.81 -0.75 -19.91
N ARG A 115 16.66 -0.74 -18.57
CA ARG A 115 15.41 -1.08 -17.90
C ARG A 115 14.27 -0.22 -18.43
N GLU A 116 13.12 -0.82 -18.70
CA GLU A 116 11.90 -0.07 -19.05
C GLU A 116 11.61 1.02 -18.03
N THR A 117 11.09 2.15 -18.49
CA THR A 117 10.69 3.27 -17.64
C THR A 117 9.22 3.61 -17.88
N TRP A 118 8.58 4.23 -16.87
CA TRP A 118 7.23 4.76 -16.99
C TRP A 118 7.14 5.74 -18.16
N SER A 119 6.04 5.67 -18.93
CA SER A 119 5.82 6.56 -20.07
C SER A 119 5.68 8.02 -19.63
N LYS A 120 4.99 8.26 -18.50
CA LYS A 120 4.78 9.58 -17.89
C LYS A 120 4.95 9.47 -16.38
N LYS A 121 5.37 10.56 -15.72
CA LYS A 121 5.42 10.64 -14.25
C LYS A 121 4.05 10.36 -13.61
N MET A 122 2.96 10.81 -14.24
CA MET A 122 1.61 10.58 -13.74
C MET A 122 1.20 9.10 -13.76
N ASP A 123 1.71 8.30 -14.71
CA ASP A 123 1.45 6.86 -14.75
C ASP A 123 2.01 6.19 -13.48
N PHE A 124 3.22 6.56 -13.07
CA PHE A 124 3.82 6.12 -11.82
C PHE A 124 2.99 6.58 -10.60
N LEU A 125 2.71 7.89 -10.50
CA LEU A 125 2.04 8.46 -9.35
C LEU A 125 0.65 7.84 -9.14
N LEU A 126 -0.14 7.70 -10.22
CA LEU A 126 -1.45 7.07 -10.17
C LEU A 126 -1.36 5.58 -9.83
N SER A 127 -0.34 4.86 -10.32
CA SER A 127 -0.15 3.45 -9.96
C SER A 127 0.18 3.28 -8.47
N VAL A 128 0.99 4.16 -7.90
CA VAL A 128 1.30 4.12 -6.46
C VAL A 128 0.10 4.56 -5.61
N ILE A 129 -0.67 5.55 -6.07
CA ILE A 129 -1.93 5.95 -5.40
C ILE A 129 -2.94 4.81 -5.46
N GLY A 130 -3.17 4.20 -6.63
CA GLY A 130 -4.10 3.08 -6.79
C GLY A 130 -3.69 1.82 -6.01
N TYR A 131 -2.38 1.64 -5.78
CA TYR A 131 -1.88 0.61 -4.87
C TYR A 131 -2.20 0.93 -3.40
N ALA A 132 -1.90 2.15 -2.96
CA ALA A 132 -2.04 2.55 -1.56
C ALA A 132 -3.51 2.74 -1.15
N VAL A 133 -4.38 3.17 -2.08
CA VAL A 133 -5.81 3.38 -1.83
C VAL A 133 -6.57 2.13 -2.27
N ASP A 134 -6.84 1.28 -1.31
CA ASP A 134 -7.47 -0.03 -1.50
C ASP A 134 -8.84 -0.14 -0.79
N LEU A 135 -9.38 -1.36 -0.76
CA LEU A 135 -10.62 -1.65 -0.04
C LEU A 135 -10.51 -1.37 1.46
N GLY A 136 -9.32 -1.50 2.05
CA GLY A 136 -9.06 -1.25 3.47
C GLY A 136 -9.30 0.21 3.89
N ASN A 137 -9.07 1.17 2.98
CA ASN A 137 -9.38 2.58 3.22
C ASN A 137 -10.90 2.82 3.33
N ILE A 138 -11.70 1.98 2.68
CA ILE A 138 -13.16 2.14 2.63
C ILE A 138 -13.85 1.45 3.81
N TRP A 139 -13.45 0.22 4.16
CA TRP A 139 -14.14 -0.52 5.21
C TRP A 139 -13.35 -0.66 6.52
N ARG A 140 -12.03 -0.90 6.43
CA ARG A 140 -11.21 -1.18 7.60
C ARG A 140 -10.94 0.06 8.44
N PHE A 141 -10.56 1.16 7.80
CA PHE A 141 -10.26 2.41 8.50
C PHE A 141 -11.48 2.96 9.26
N PRO A 142 -12.68 3.12 8.67
CA PRO A 142 -13.84 3.58 9.42
C PRO A 142 -14.19 2.67 10.59
N TYR A 143 -14.11 1.35 10.39
CA TYR A 143 -14.39 0.36 11.44
C TYR A 143 -13.41 0.47 12.62
N ILE A 144 -12.09 0.49 12.34
CA ILE A 144 -11.07 0.64 13.38
C ILE A 144 -11.19 1.99 14.08
N CYS A 145 -11.46 3.07 13.34
CA CYS A 145 -11.69 4.40 13.91
C CYS A 145 -12.84 4.39 14.92
N TYR A 146 -13.94 3.75 14.55
CA TYR A 146 -15.08 3.59 15.45
C TYR A 146 -14.75 2.78 16.71
N GLN A 147 -14.15 1.61 16.57
CA GLN A 147 -13.79 0.75 17.72
C GLN A 147 -12.87 1.45 18.72
N ASN A 148 -12.01 2.31 18.22
CA ASN A 148 -10.94 2.97 18.98
C ASN A 148 -11.27 4.41 19.41
N GLY A 149 -12.56 4.74 19.55
CA GLY A 149 -13.00 6.01 20.13
C GLY A 149 -13.22 7.15 19.14
N GLY A 150 -13.56 6.82 17.88
CA GLY A 150 -13.98 7.79 16.88
C GLY A 150 -12.92 8.84 16.59
N GLY A 151 -13.25 10.13 16.73
CA GLY A 151 -12.33 11.22 16.45
C GLY A 151 -11.04 11.22 17.27
N ALA A 152 -11.01 10.58 18.44
CA ALA A 152 -9.79 10.45 19.23
C ALA A 152 -8.74 9.58 18.55
N PHE A 153 -9.16 8.54 17.79
CA PHE A 153 -8.28 7.66 17.03
C PHE A 153 -7.45 8.39 15.97
N LEU A 154 -7.94 9.50 15.44
CA LEU A 154 -7.21 10.28 14.42
C LEU A 154 -5.87 10.82 14.93
N ILE A 155 -5.70 10.97 16.24
CA ILE A 155 -4.45 11.44 16.84
C ILE A 155 -3.34 10.39 16.73
N PRO A 156 -3.47 9.17 17.30
CA PRO A 156 -2.48 8.13 17.12
C PRO A 156 -2.28 7.76 15.65
N TYR A 157 -3.35 7.72 14.83
CA TYR A 157 -3.25 7.48 13.41
C TYR A 157 -2.34 8.50 12.70
N THR A 158 -2.52 9.80 12.96
CA THR A 158 -1.69 10.86 12.37
C THR A 158 -0.24 10.79 12.86
N ILE A 159 -0.03 10.52 14.15
CA ILE A 159 1.31 10.37 14.71
C ILE A 159 2.04 9.18 14.08
N MET A 160 1.36 8.03 13.97
CA MET A 160 1.94 6.83 13.34
C MET A 160 2.18 7.03 11.84
N ALA A 161 1.33 7.80 11.14
CA ALA A 161 1.56 8.17 9.76
C ALA A 161 2.84 9.00 9.61
N ILE A 162 2.98 10.07 10.40
CA ILE A 162 4.10 10.99 10.29
C ILE A 162 5.43 10.33 10.70
N PHE A 163 5.48 9.60 11.80
CA PHE A 163 6.72 9.08 12.35
C PHE A 163 7.09 7.66 11.93
N GLY A 164 6.13 6.86 11.47
CA GLY A 164 6.32 5.47 11.04
C GLY A 164 6.08 5.26 9.56
N GLY A 165 4.85 5.41 9.10
CA GLY A 165 4.43 5.02 7.76
C GLY A 165 5.10 5.81 6.63
N ILE A 166 5.00 7.14 6.66
CA ILE A 166 5.55 8.02 5.62
C ILE A 166 7.08 7.88 5.48
N PRO A 167 7.87 7.83 6.58
CA PRO A 167 9.30 7.61 6.46
C PRO A 167 9.67 6.27 5.80
N LEU A 168 8.99 5.18 6.13
CA LEU A 168 9.26 3.88 5.54
C LEU A 168 8.82 3.81 4.06
N PHE A 169 7.68 4.40 3.74
CA PHE A 169 7.20 4.54 2.37
C PHE A 169 8.22 5.30 1.50
N TYR A 170 8.76 6.41 2.01
CA TYR A 170 9.80 7.17 1.33
C TYR A 170 11.10 6.38 1.18
N MET A 171 11.50 5.62 2.20
CA MET A 171 12.68 4.75 2.17
C MET A 171 12.59 3.73 1.04
N GLU A 172 11.47 3.01 0.91
CA GLU A 172 11.31 2.01 -0.14
C GLU A 172 11.28 2.62 -1.54
N LEU A 173 10.60 3.75 -1.74
CA LEU A 173 10.62 4.45 -3.02
C LEU A 173 12.04 4.89 -3.41
N ALA A 174 12.80 5.40 -2.45
CA ALA A 174 14.18 5.82 -2.69
C ALA A 174 15.09 4.63 -3.04
N LEU A 175 14.97 3.52 -2.30
CA LEU A 175 15.74 2.29 -2.56
C LEU A 175 15.42 1.70 -3.94
N GLY A 176 14.13 1.61 -4.29
CA GLY A 176 13.70 1.09 -5.59
C GLY A 176 14.20 1.95 -6.75
N GLN A 177 14.13 3.27 -6.63
CA GLN A 177 14.57 4.22 -7.66
C GLN A 177 16.09 4.24 -7.82
N TYR A 178 16.86 4.24 -6.72
CA TYR A 178 18.33 4.27 -6.75
C TYR A 178 18.92 2.97 -7.32
N HIS A 179 18.52 1.83 -6.78
CA HIS A 179 19.08 0.55 -7.19
C HIS A 179 18.47 -0.02 -8.47
N ARG A 180 17.29 0.44 -8.87
CA ARG A 180 16.56 -0.01 -10.07
C ARG A 180 16.36 -1.53 -10.14
N ASN A 181 16.07 -2.16 -8.99
CA ASN A 181 15.88 -3.60 -8.85
C ASN A 181 14.58 -3.91 -8.09
N GLY A 182 14.01 -5.10 -8.36
CA GLY A 182 12.90 -5.65 -7.59
C GLY A 182 13.33 -6.09 -6.18
N CYS A 183 12.32 -6.44 -5.35
CA CYS A 183 12.48 -6.69 -3.92
C CYS A 183 13.42 -7.88 -3.55
N ILE A 184 13.75 -8.78 -4.46
CA ILE A 184 14.72 -9.86 -4.20
C ILE A 184 16.14 -9.38 -4.50
N SER A 185 16.35 -8.82 -5.67
CA SER A 185 17.68 -8.48 -6.18
C SER A 185 18.26 -7.23 -5.53
N VAL A 186 17.43 -6.33 -5.01
CA VAL A 186 17.86 -5.10 -4.33
C VAL A 186 18.74 -5.41 -3.13
N TRP A 187 18.44 -6.47 -2.37
CA TRP A 187 19.20 -6.85 -1.17
C TRP A 187 20.64 -7.29 -1.47
N ARG A 188 20.91 -7.77 -2.69
CA ARG A 188 22.29 -8.06 -3.11
C ARG A 188 23.17 -6.81 -3.11
N LYS A 189 22.56 -5.66 -3.46
CA LYS A 189 23.25 -4.36 -3.51
C LYS A 189 23.27 -3.62 -2.17
N ILE A 190 22.37 -3.96 -1.24
CA ILE A 190 22.27 -3.32 0.08
C ILE A 190 22.98 -4.18 1.13
N CYS A 191 22.48 -5.39 1.37
CA CYS A 191 23.02 -6.30 2.36
C CYS A 191 22.66 -7.76 1.98
N PRO A 192 23.56 -8.52 1.35
CA PRO A 192 23.25 -9.82 0.76
C PRO A 192 22.70 -10.85 1.74
N ILE A 193 23.05 -10.79 3.03
CA ILE A 193 22.54 -11.71 4.06
C ILE A 193 21.02 -11.59 4.25
N PHE A 194 20.43 -10.41 3.98
CA PHE A 194 19.01 -10.14 4.11
C PHE A 194 18.19 -10.43 2.84
N LYS A 195 18.77 -11.01 1.81
CA LYS A 195 18.06 -11.33 0.56
C LYS A 195 16.83 -12.23 0.78
N GLY A 196 16.80 -13.00 1.88
CA GLY A 196 15.63 -13.75 2.33
C GLY A 196 14.37 -12.92 2.49
N ILE A 197 14.50 -11.62 2.80
CA ILE A 197 13.38 -10.67 2.89
C ILE A 197 12.59 -10.64 1.57
N GLY A 198 13.28 -10.57 0.43
CA GLY A 198 12.61 -10.53 -0.87
C GLY A 198 11.81 -11.78 -1.19
N PHE A 199 12.30 -12.97 -0.81
CA PHE A 199 11.52 -14.21 -0.96
C PHE A 199 10.31 -14.24 -0.03
N THR A 200 10.45 -13.77 1.21
CA THR A 200 9.33 -13.62 2.15
C THR A 200 8.25 -12.71 1.58
N ILE A 201 8.62 -11.56 1.03
CA ILE A 201 7.70 -10.62 0.37
C ILE A 201 6.92 -11.30 -0.75
N CYS A 202 7.61 -12.06 -1.61
CA CYS A 202 6.94 -12.77 -2.71
C CYS A 202 5.93 -13.80 -2.21
N ILE A 203 6.23 -14.55 -1.13
CA ILE A 203 5.30 -15.53 -0.55
C ILE A 203 4.09 -14.84 0.07
N ILE A 204 4.29 -13.74 0.83
CA ILE A 204 3.20 -12.94 1.39
C ILE A 204 2.30 -12.41 0.27
N ALA A 205 2.88 -11.88 -0.80
CA ALA A 205 2.11 -11.37 -1.94
C ALA A 205 1.28 -12.45 -2.62
N LEU A 206 1.77 -13.70 -2.70
CA LEU A 206 1.01 -14.84 -3.22
C LEU A 206 -0.15 -15.23 -2.29
N TYR A 207 0.04 -15.19 -0.97
CA TYR A 207 -1.04 -15.43 -0.02
C TYR A 207 -2.14 -14.37 -0.14
N ILE A 208 -1.75 -13.10 -0.23
CA ILE A 208 -2.71 -12.01 -0.44
C ILE A 208 -3.46 -12.19 -1.76
N ALA A 209 -2.76 -12.44 -2.86
CA ALA A 209 -3.39 -12.65 -4.16
C ALA A 209 -4.42 -13.81 -4.13
N SER A 210 -4.22 -14.82 -3.27
CA SER A 210 -5.12 -15.95 -3.16
C SER A 210 -6.43 -15.64 -2.43
N TYR A 211 -6.42 -14.80 -1.36
CA TYR A 211 -7.67 -14.50 -0.64
C TYR A 211 -8.30 -13.17 -1.05
N TYR A 212 -7.52 -12.15 -1.37
CA TYR A 212 -8.02 -10.82 -1.71
C TYR A 212 -8.88 -10.82 -2.98
N ASN A 213 -8.47 -11.58 -4.00
CA ASN A 213 -9.25 -11.72 -5.22
C ASN A 213 -10.58 -12.46 -5.02
N THR A 214 -10.75 -13.22 -3.94
CA THR A 214 -12.04 -13.82 -3.58
C THR A 214 -13.04 -12.75 -3.11
N ILE A 215 -12.59 -11.75 -2.35
CA ILE A 215 -13.42 -10.59 -1.99
C ILE A 215 -13.85 -9.83 -3.25
N MET A 216 -12.96 -9.71 -4.23
CA MET A 216 -13.27 -9.14 -5.53
C MET A 216 -14.30 -9.95 -6.31
N ALA A 217 -14.24 -11.30 -6.21
CA ALA A 217 -15.24 -12.18 -6.81
C ALA A 217 -16.63 -11.98 -6.18
N TRP A 218 -16.71 -11.74 -4.85
CA TRP A 218 -17.97 -11.36 -4.20
C TRP A 218 -18.50 -10.04 -4.72
N ALA A 219 -17.64 -9.01 -4.84
CA ALA A 219 -18.03 -7.70 -5.38
C ALA A 219 -18.52 -7.80 -6.84
N LEU A 220 -17.86 -8.62 -7.67
CA LEU A 220 -18.29 -8.88 -9.04
C LEU A 220 -19.65 -9.61 -9.10
N TYR A 221 -19.86 -10.57 -8.21
CA TYR A 221 -21.14 -11.27 -8.10
C TYR A 221 -22.28 -10.31 -7.74
N TYR A 222 -22.06 -9.41 -6.77
CA TYR A 222 -23.00 -8.36 -6.42
C TYR A 222 -23.24 -7.37 -7.57
N LEU A 223 -22.19 -7.00 -8.29
CA LEU A 223 -22.32 -6.15 -9.48
C LEU A 223 -23.22 -6.80 -10.53
N ILE A 224 -22.99 -8.07 -10.86
CA ILE A 224 -23.82 -8.81 -11.83
C ILE A 224 -25.26 -8.90 -11.31
N SER A 225 -25.45 -9.18 -10.04
CA SER A 225 -26.77 -9.26 -9.40
C SER A 225 -27.48 -7.89 -9.31
N SER A 226 -26.74 -6.79 -9.45
CA SER A 226 -27.32 -5.43 -9.44
C SER A 226 -28.01 -5.05 -10.75
N PHE A 227 -27.77 -5.77 -11.86
CA PHE A 227 -28.44 -5.51 -13.15
C PHE A 227 -29.86 -6.08 -13.20
N THR A 228 -30.67 -5.75 -12.18
CA THR A 228 -32.07 -6.16 -12.02
C THR A 228 -32.94 -4.95 -11.68
N VAL A 229 -34.24 -5.04 -11.95
CA VAL A 229 -35.18 -3.95 -11.64
C VAL A 229 -35.32 -3.77 -10.13
N GLU A 230 -35.43 -4.86 -9.39
CA GLU A 230 -35.40 -4.88 -7.94
C GLU A 230 -34.16 -5.63 -7.47
N LEU A 231 -33.42 -5.02 -6.53
CA LEU A 231 -32.21 -5.65 -6.01
C LEU A 231 -32.56 -6.93 -5.23
N PRO A 232 -31.85 -8.06 -5.44
CA PRO A 232 -32.19 -9.36 -4.83
C PRO A 232 -32.17 -9.33 -3.29
N TRP A 233 -31.43 -8.41 -2.69
CA TRP A 233 -31.28 -8.28 -1.23
C TRP A 233 -32.21 -7.25 -0.59
N ILE A 234 -33.26 -6.78 -1.31
CA ILE A 234 -34.23 -5.83 -0.76
C ILE A 234 -35.43 -6.53 -0.09
N SER A 235 -35.75 -7.75 -0.49
CA SER A 235 -36.98 -8.44 -0.05
C SER A 235 -36.72 -9.81 0.55
N CYS A 236 -37.62 -10.22 1.49
CA CYS A 236 -37.60 -11.55 2.11
C CYS A 236 -38.41 -12.60 1.33
N LYS A 237 -38.66 -12.41 0.04
CA LYS A 237 -39.51 -13.30 -0.77
C LYS A 237 -38.73 -14.32 -1.60
N ASN A 238 -37.42 -14.35 -1.49
CA ASN A 238 -36.54 -15.19 -2.31
C ASN A 238 -36.39 -16.60 -1.69
N ALA A 239 -35.99 -17.57 -2.50
CA ALA A 239 -35.84 -18.98 -2.11
C ALA A 239 -34.77 -19.23 -1.01
N TRP A 240 -33.82 -18.31 -0.84
CA TRP A 240 -32.79 -18.40 0.19
C TRP A 240 -33.17 -17.77 1.53
N ASN A 241 -34.30 -17.04 1.58
CA ASN A 241 -34.75 -16.40 2.80
C ASN A 241 -35.37 -17.41 3.77
N THR A 242 -35.17 -17.13 5.07
CA THR A 242 -35.74 -17.92 6.17
C THR A 242 -36.97 -17.23 6.76
N GLY A 243 -37.68 -17.92 7.65
CA GLY A 243 -38.80 -17.34 8.41
C GLY A 243 -38.38 -16.21 9.36
N ASN A 244 -37.07 -16.05 9.65
CA ASN A 244 -36.52 -15.01 10.50
C ASN A 244 -36.15 -13.73 9.70
N CYS A 245 -36.29 -13.76 8.36
CA CYS A 245 -36.03 -12.60 7.52
C CYS A 245 -37.03 -11.50 7.83
N THR A 246 -36.51 -10.32 8.16
CA THR A 246 -37.32 -9.18 8.56
C THR A 246 -36.89 -7.95 7.77
N ASN A 247 -37.82 -7.38 7.00
CA ASN A 247 -37.59 -6.12 6.31
C ASN A 247 -38.41 -4.99 6.99
N TYR A 248 -37.76 -4.23 7.87
CA TYR A 248 -38.36 -3.14 8.61
C TYR A 248 -38.51 -1.85 7.76
N PHE A 249 -37.79 -1.69 6.66
CA PHE A 249 -37.96 -0.53 5.77
C PHE A 249 -39.30 -0.54 5.04
N ILE A 250 -39.90 -1.70 4.81
CA ILE A 250 -41.20 -1.84 4.17
C ILE A 250 -42.30 -1.69 5.22
N ASN A 251 -42.06 -2.10 6.46
CA ASN A 251 -43.09 -2.17 7.48
C ASN A 251 -42.55 -1.68 8.84
N ALA A 252 -42.63 -0.37 9.08
CA ALA A 252 -42.15 0.28 10.31
C ALA A 252 -42.86 -0.20 11.60
N SER A 253 -43.93 -1.01 11.47
CA SER A 253 -44.63 -1.64 12.61
C SER A 253 -43.99 -2.92 13.12
N ILE A 254 -42.96 -3.44 12.45
CA ILE A 254 -42.27 -4.66 12.86
C ILE A 254 -41.14 -4.28 13.83
N THR A 255 -41.24 -4.80 15.04
CA THR A 255 -40.19 -4.62 16.06
C THR A 255 -39.03 -5.57 15.74
N TRP A 256 -37.82 -5.02 15.64
CA TRP A 256 -36.59 -5.81 15.50
C TRP A 256 -36.41 -6.68 16.75
N THR A 257 -36.23 -7.96 16.55
CA THR A 257 -35.97 -8.92 17.64
C THR A 257 -34.54 -9.45 17.54
N PRO A 258 -33.93 -9.96 18.62
CA PRO A 258 -32.57 -10.53 18.57
C PRO A 258 -32.37 -11.67 17.55
N HIS A 259 -33.45 -12.25 17.04
CA HIS A 259 -33.43 -13.32 16.04
C HIS A 259 -33.80 -12.82 14.63
N SER A 260 -34.06 -11.54 14.46
CA SER A 260 -34.35 -10.95 13.15
C SER A 260 -33.08 -10.84 12.32
N ILE A 261 -33.14 -11.28 11.06
CA ILE A 261 -32.04 -11.24 10.11
C ILE A 261 -32.44 -10.35 8.94
N SER A 262 -31.54 -9.49 8.48
CA SER A 262 -31.83 -8.61 7.35
C SER A 262 -31.83 -9.40 6.03
N PRO A 263 -32.60 -8.98 5.00
CA PRO A 263 -32.59 -9.63 3.70
C PRO A 263 -31.23 -9.53 3.02
N ALA A 264 -30.43 -8.48 3.30
CA ALA A 264 -29.08 -8.32 2.79
C ALA A 264 -28.10 -9.30 3.42
N GLU A 265 -28.22 -9.54 4.72
CA GLU A 265 -27.42 -10.51 5.44
C GLU A 265 -27.70 -11.95 4.96
N GLU A 266 -28.99 -12.31 4.76
CA GLU A 266 -29.34 -13.62 4.21
C GLU A 266 -28.90 -13.78 2.76
N PHE A 267 -28.95 -12.72 1.95
CA PHE A 267 -28.41 -12.74 0.60
C PHE A 267 -26.90 -13.02 0.61
N TYR A 268 -26.13 -12.30 1.44
CA TYR A 268 -24.69 -12.49 1.55
C TYR A 268 -24.33 -13.89 2.07
N THR A 269 -24.87 -14.28 3.23
CA THR A 269 -24.47 -15.51 3.91
C THR A 269 -25.05 -16.77 3.25
N ARG A 270 -26.32 -16.74 2.78
CA ARG A 270 -27.02 -17.91 2.32
C ARG A 270 -27.06 -18.09 0.81
N HIS A 271 -27.00 -17.00 0.04
CA HIS A 271 -27.03 -17.05 -1.43
C HIS A 271 -25.63 -16.92 -2.04
N VAL A 272 -24.87 -15.91 -1.64
CA VAL A 272 -23.51 -15.66 -2.19
C VAL A 272 -22.52 -16.66 -1.63
N LEU A 273 -22.32 -16.66 -0.32
CA LEU A 273 -21.34 -17.50 0.36
C LEU A 273 -21.82 -18.96 0.55
N GLN A 274 -23.14 -19.16 0.73
CA GLN A 274 -23.77 -20.43 1.02
C GLN A 274 -23.21 -21.12 2.29
N VAL A 275 -22.89 -20.33 3.32
CA VAL A 275 -22.26 -20.78 4.57
C VAL A 275 -23.05 -21.90 5.26
N GLN A 276 -24.40 -21.95 5.09
CA GLN A 276 -25.26 -23.01 5.64
C GLN A 276 -24.94 -24.43 5.15
N ARG A 277 -24.12 -24.55 4.08
CA ARG A 277 -23.66 -25.83 3.53
C ARG A 277 -22.31 -26.28 4.08
N SER A 278 -21.69 -25.47 4.92
CA SER A 278 -20.40 -25.72 5.58
C SER A 278 -20.63 -25.91 7.09
N LYS A 279 -19.77 -26.68 7.74
CA LYS A 279 -19.72 -26.81 9.21
C LYS A 279 -18.58 -25.98 9.82
N GLY A 280 -18.05 -25.02 9.09
CA GLY A 280 -16.87 -24.25 9.47
C GLY A 280 -15.60 -24.77 8.78
N LEU A 281 -14.45 -24.61 9.41
CA LEU A 281 -13.16 -25.05 8.86
C LEU A 281 -12.96 -26.56 8.90
N ASP A 282 -13.72 -27.28 9.73
CA ASP A 282 -13.64 -28.76 9.79
C ASP A 282 -14.26 -29.43 8.55
N ASP A 283 -15.23 -28.77 7.92
CA ASP A 283 -15.87 -29.23 6.69
C ASP A 283 -16.23 -28.01 5.83
N LEU A 284 -15.35 -27.69 4.89
CA LEU A 284 -15.52 -26.56 4.00
C LEU A 284 -16.65 -26.73 2.97
N GLY A 285 -17.16 -27.95 2.80
CA GLY A 285 -18.18 -28.26 1.80
C GLY A 285 -17.66 -28.22 0.35
N GLY A 286 -18.57 -28.04 -0.60
CA GLY A 286 -18.25 -27.97 -2.04
C GLY A 286 -17.76 -26.59 -2.50
N ILE A 287 -17.29 -26.51 -3.75
CA ILE A 287 -16.87 -25.26 -4.39
C ILE A 287 -18.09 -24.58 -5.02
N SER A 288 -18.24 -23.27 -4.82
CA SER A 288 -19.25 -22.46 -5.50
C SER A 288 -18.83 -22.18 -6.94
N TRP A 289 -19.53 -22.77 -7.92
CA TRP A 289 -19.23 -22.58 -9.33
C TRP A 289 -19.45 -21.12 -9.81
N GLN A 290 -20.41 -20.41 -9.21
CA GLN A 290 -20.72 -19.02 -9.54
C GLN A 290 -19.56 -18.10 -9.16
N LEU A 291 -19.05 -18.21 -7.93
CA LEU A 291 -17.90 -17.45 -7.47
C LEU A 291 -16.62 -17.85 -8.21
N THR A 292 -16.49 -19.13 -8.60
CA THR A 292 -15.35 -19.61 -9.39
C THR A 292 -15.31 -18.93 -10.77
N LEU A 293 -16.46 -18.77 -11.44
CA LEU A 293 -16.53 -18.05 -12.71
C LEU A 293 -16.23 -16.55 -12.53
N CYS A 294 -16.73 -15.93 -11.47
CA CYS A 294 -16.41 -14.54 -11.15
C CYS A 294 -14.91 -14.36 -10.92
N LEU A 295 -14.28 -15.25 -10.16
CA LEU A 295 -12.84 -15.19 -9.90
C LEU A 295 -12.03 -15.44 -11.17
N LEU A 296 -12.44 -16.38 -12.02
CA LEU A 296 -11.78 -16.63 -13.31
C LEU A 296 -11.83 -15.38 -14.20
N LEU A 297 -12.96 -14.67 -14.22
CA LEU A 297 -13.09 -13.42 -14.98
C LEU A 297 -12.16 -12.34 -14.42
N ILE A 298 -12.06 -12.20 -13.09
CA ILE A 298 -11.15 -11.24 -12.45
C ILE A 298 -9.70 -11.56 -12.84
N PHE A 299 -9.23 -12.79 -12.69
CA PHE A 299 -7.88 -13.17 -13.06
C PHE A 299 -7.61 -13.01 -14.56
N THR A 300 -8.62 -13.17 -15.40
CA THR A 300 -8.52 -12.90 -16.85
C THR A 300 -8.28 -11.41 -17.10
N ILE A 301 -9.03 -10.52 -16.44
CA ILE A 301 -8.83 -9.06 -16.51
C ILE A 301 -7.44 -8.68 -16.01
N VAL A 302 -7.02 -9.24 -14.87
CA VAL A 302 -5.69 -9.02 -14.28
C VAL A 302 -4.59 -9.43 -15.27
N TYR A 303 -4.67 -10.62 -15.86
CA TYR A 303 -3.70 -11.11 -16.85
C TYR A 303 -3.50 -10.13 -17.99
N PHE A 304 -4.60 -9.72 -18.65
CA PHE A 304 -4.51 -8.80 -19.79
C PHE A 304 -4.08 -7.38 -19.41
N SER A 305 -4.17 -7.01 -18.14
CA SER A 305 -3.71 -5.71 -17.65
C SER A 305 -2.21 -5.66 -17.42
N ILE A 306 -1.58 -6.77 -16.96
CA ILE A 306 -0.16 -6.77 -16.53
C ILE A 306 0.79 -7.55 -17.45
N TRP A 307 0.29 -8.35 -18.43
CA TRP A 307 1.10 -9.26 -19.24
C TRP A 307 2.21 -8.58 -20.05
N LYS A 308 1.98 -7.34 -20.52
CA LYS A 308 2.93 -6.55 -21.32
C LYS A 308 3.81 -5.57 -20.51
N GLY A 309 3.72 -5.58 -19.19
CA GLY A 309 4.53 -4.73 -18.32
C GLY A 309 3.89 -3.39 -17.95
N VAL A 310 4.67 -2.56 -17.26
CA VAL A 310 4.23 -1.30 -16.64
C VAL A 310 3.66 -0.27 -17.61
N LYS A 311 4.02 -0.33 -18.89
CA LYS A 311 3.44 0.56 -19.92
C LYS A 311 1.96 0.28 -20.18
N THR A 312 1.51 -0.96 -19.98
CA THR A 312 0.10 -1.34 -20.17
C THR A 312 -0.68 -1.11 -18.89
N SER A 313 -0.18 -1.56 -17.75
CA SER A 313 -0.81 -1.33 -16.45
C SER A 313 -0.95 0.18 -16.16
N GLY A 314 0.07 0.99 -16.44
CA GLY A 314 0.01 2.45 -16.26
C GLY A 314 -1.09 3.15 -17.06
N LYS A 315 -1.57 2.58 -18.18
CA LYS A 315 -2.73 3.13 -18.93
C LYS A 315 -4.06 2.74 -18.30
N VAL A 316 -4.17 1.51 -17.80
CA VAL A 316 -5.38 1.00 -17.13
C VAL A 316 -5.64 1.80 -15.85
N VAL A 317 -4.59 2.08 -15.10
CA VAL A 317 -4.62 2.79 -13.82
C VAL A 317 -5.21 4.21 -13.95
N TRP A 318 -5.13 4.87 -15.11
CA TRP A 318 -5.80 6.16 -15.31
C TRP A 318 -7.31 6.09 -15.04
N VAL A 319 -7.93 4.98 -15.40
CA VAL A 319 -9.37 4.76 -15.18
C VAL A 319 -9.60 4.20 -13.78
N THR A 320 -8.89 3.14 -13.40
CA THR A 320 -9.14 2.39 -12.18
C THR A 320 -8.80 3.19 -10.92
N ALA A 321 -7.75 4.02 -10.92
CA ALA A 321 -7.40 4.86 -9.79
C ALA A 321 -8.20 6.17 -9.69
N THR A 322 -8.73 6.71 -10.81
CA THR A 322 -9.49 7.97 -10.74
C THR A 322 -10.98 7.79 -10.57
N PHE A 323 -11.54 6.74 -11.15
CA PHE A 323 -12.96 6.44 -11.11
C PHE A 323 -13.52 6.30 -9.68
N PRO A 324 -12.86 5.63 -8.72
CA PRO A 324 -13.33 5.53 -7.35
C PRO A 324 -13.57 6.87 -6.67
N TYR A 325 -12.75 7.88 -6.94
CA TYR A 325 -12.92 9.21 -6.33
C TYR A 325 -14.19 9.91 -6.82
N ILE A 326 -14.55 9.73 -8.09
CA ILE A 326 -15.81 10.27 -8.65
C ILE A 326 -16.98 9.62 -7.93
N ILE A 327 -16.97 8.31 -7.75
CA ILE A 327 -18.03 7.58 -7.07
C ILE A 327 -18.09 7.94 -5.58
N LEU A 328 -16.93 7.99 -4.92
CA LEU A 328 -16.84 8.38 -3.51
C LEU A 328 -17.45 9.78 -3.28
N PHE A 329 -17.20 10.72 -4.19
CA PHE A 329 -17.81 12.06 -4.14
C PHE A 329 -19.33 11.99 -4.34
N ILE A 330 -19.84 11.22 -5.30
CA ILE A 330 -21.27 11.03 -5.53
C ILE A 330 -21.94 10.42 -4.28
N LEU A 331 -21.32 9.39 -3.70
CA LEU A 331 -21.82 8.73 -2.49
C LEU A 331 -21.76 9.65 -1.26
N LEU A 332 -20.74 10.48 -1.13
CA LEU A 332 -20.63 11.48 -0.07
C LEU A 332 -21.76 12.50 -0.15
N VAL A 333 -21.99 13.09 -1.32
CA VAL A 333 -23.09 14.04 -1.54
C VAL A 333 -24.43 13.37 -1.26
N ARG A 334 -24.64 12.15 -1.74
CA ARG A 334 -25.87 11.40 -1.49
C ARG A 334 -26.03 11.07 -0.01
N GLY A 335 -25.00 10.52 0.64
CA GLY A 335 -25.01 10.20 2.06
C GLY A 335 -25.36 11.42 2.93
N ALA A 336 -24.75 12.58 2.65
CA ALA A 336 -25.00 13.82 3.38
C ALA A 336 -26.45 14.35 3.26
N THR A 337 -27.17 13.99 2.18
CA THR A 337 -28.58 14.38 1.96
C THR A 337 -29.59 13.43 2.60
N LEU A 338 -29.15 12.30 3.18
CA LEU A 338 -30.04 11.34 3.82
C LEU A 338 -30.50 11.81 5.20
N PRO A 339 -31.75 11.51 5.62
CA PRO A 339 -32.21 11.77 6.98
C PRO A 339 -31.34 10.97 7.98
N GLY A 340 -31.00 11.57 9.12
CA GLY A 340 -30.16 10.93 10.13
C GLY A 340 -28.65 10.90 9.84
N ALA A 341 -28.20 11.33 8.66
CA ALA A 341 -26.77 11.34 8.28
C ALA A 341 -25.90 12.10 9.29
N TRP A 342 -26.40 13.21 9.85
CA TRP A 342 -25.68 13.99 10.85
C TRP A 342 -25.38 13.22 12.13
N ARG A 343 -26.24 12.31 12.56
CA ARG A 343 -26.00 11.43 13.72
C ARG A 343 -24.74 10.58 13.51
N GLY A 344 -24.59 10.03 12.30
CA GLY A 344 -23.42 9.27 11.91
C GLY A 344 -22.14 10.11 11.88
N VAL A 345 -22.20 11.34 11.33
CA VAL A 345 -21.05 12.26 11.31
C VAL A 345 -20.62 12.64 12.72
N VAL A 346 -21.58 12.97 13.59
CA VAL A 346 -21.26 13.29 15.01
C VAL A 346 -20.63 12.09 15.70
N PHE A 347 -21.16 10.89 15.47
CA PHE A 347 -20.62 9.67 16.03
C PHE A 347 -19.19 9.39 15.56
N TYR A 348 -18.89 9.57 14.27
CA TYR A 348 -17.56 9.42 13.69
C TYR A 348 -16.53 10.40 14.28
N LEU A 349 -16.92 11.65 14.48
CA LEU A 349 -16.02 12.71 14.93
C LEU A 349 -16.00 12.90 16.45
N LYS A 350 -16.98 12.38 17.20
CA LYS A 350 -17.05 12.52 18.66
C LYS A 350 -15.88 11.77 19.31
N PRO A 351 -14.95 12.49 20.00
CA PRO A 351 -13.79 11.83 20.57
C PRO A 351 -14.12 11.16 21.90
N ASP A 352 -13.69 9.91 22.05
CA ASP A 352 -13.59 9.25 23.36
C ASP A 352 -12.14 9.29 23.84
N TRP A 353 -11.85 10.28 24.67
CA TRP A 353 -10.49 10.52 25.18
C TRP A 353 -9.97 9.40 26.08
N GLN A 354 -10.84 8.62 26.72
CA GLN A 354 -10.42 7.53 27.60
C GLN A 354 -9.76 6.38 26.81
N LYS A 355 -10.19 6.17 25.58
CA LYS A 355 -9.61 5.17 24.68
C LYS A 355 -8.14 5.43 24.36
N LEU A 356 -7.68 6.70 24.35
CA LEU A 356 -6.26 7.02 24.08
C LEU A 356 -5.29 6.47 25.12
N LEU A 357 -5.78 6.12 26.31
CA LEU A 357 -4.95 5.51 27.38
C LEU A 357 -4.75 4.01 27.15
N ALA A 358 -5.55 3.39 26.30
CA ALA A 358 -5.42 1.98 25.96
C ALA A 358 -4.29 1.79 24.93
N THR A 359 -3.39 0.84 25.19
CA THR A 359 -2.27 0.51 24.28
C THR A 359 -2.78 -0.02 22.94
N GLU A 360 -3.90 -0.75 22.93
CA GLU A 360 -4.54 -1.33 21.76
C GLU A 360 -4.81 -0.30 20.66
N VAL A 361 -5.28 0.90 21.03
CA VAL A 361 -5.58 1.98 20.08
C VAL A 361 -4.33 2.43 19.29
N TRP A 362 -3.17 2.46 19.96
CA TRP A 362 -1.89 2.80 19.32
C TRP A 362 -1.38 1.70 18.40
N VAL A 363 -1.57 0.45 18.81
CA VAL A 363 -1.22 -0.72 17.99
C VAL A 363 -2.10 -0.78 16.74
N ASP A 364 -3.40 -0.59 16.88
CA ASP A 364 -4.35 -0.59 15.77
C ASP A 364 -4.10 0.57 14.80
N ALA A 365 -3.78 1.75 15.33
CA ALA A 365 -3.44 2.91 14.51
C ALA A 365 -2.17 2.67 13.69
N ALA A 366 -1.15 2.10 14.31
CA ALA A 366 0.09 1.75 13.63
C ALA A 366 -0.13 0.64 12.58
N ALA A 367 -0.82 -0.44 12.95
CA ALA A 367 -1.17 -1.51 12.03
C ALA A 367 -1.96 -0.96 10.83
N GLN A 368 -2.95 -0.09 11.06
CA GLN A 368 -3.74 0.51 9.98
C GLN A 368 -2.88 1.34 9.03
N ILE A 369 -1.93 2.14 9.53
CA ILE A 369 -1.03 2.95 8.69
C ILE A 369 -0.11 2.06 7.86
N PHE A 370 0.50 1.03 8.47
CA PHE A 370 1.42 0.14 7.76
C PHE A 370 0.70 -0.67 6.68
N PHE A 371 -0.50 -1.15 6.95
CA PHE A 371 -1.30 -1.86 5.95
C PHE A 371 -1.79 -0.93 4.83
N SER A 372 -2.24 0.28 5.18
CA SER A 372 -2.81 1.22 4.21
C SER A 372 -1.74 1.82 3.28
N LEU A 373 -0.56 2.18 3.79
CA LEU A 373 0.53 2.67 2.96
C LEU A 373 1.31 1.55 2.26
N GLY A 374 1.25 0.34 2.78
CA GLY A 374 1.80 -0.86 2.18
C GLY A 374 3.33 -0.94 2.06
N PRO A 375 4.15 -0.46 3.02
CA PRO A 375 5.55 -0.80 3.02
C PRO A 375 5.74 -2.29 3.34
N GLY A 376 6.83 -2.89 2.85
CA GLY A 376 7.11 -4.31 3.09
C GLY A 376 6.42 -5.28 2.14
N PHE A 377 5.67 -4.81 1.16
CA PHE A 377 5.07 -5.66 0.12
C PHE A 377 5.90 -5.72 -1.17
N GLY A 378 7.02 -4.98 -1.24
CA GLY A 378 7.89 -4.96 -2.40
C GLY A 378 7.34 -4.22 -3.63
N VAL A 379 6.12 -3.75 -3.58
CA VAL A 379 5.44 -3.02 -4.67
C VAL A 379 6.09 -1.66 -4.87
N LEU A 380 6.35 -0.93 -3.79
CA LEU A 380 6.98 0.39 -3.85
C LEU A 380 8.38 0.30 -4.44
N LEU A 381 9.17 -0.71 -4.05
CA LEU A 381 10.47 -1.03 -4.63
C LEU A 381 10.35 -1.29 -6.14
N ALA A 382 9.40 -2.14 -6.53
CA ALA A 382 9.18 -2.50 -7.93
C ALA A 382 8.77 -1.30 -8.77
N PHE A 383 7.74 -0.53 -8.36
CA PHE A 383 7.25 0.63 -9.11
C PHE A 383 8.28 1.74 -9.20
N ALA A 384 8.99 2.04 -8.11
CA ALA A 384 10.05 3.05 -8.10
C ALA A 384 11.24 2.65 -8.98
N SER A 385 11.51 1.35 -9.15
CA SER A 385 12.61 0.85 -9.98
C SER A 385 12.45 1.16 -11.47
N TYR A 386 11.25 1.46 -11.92
CA TYR A 386 10.94 1.90 -13.29
C TYR A 386 10.95 3.43 -13.46
N ASN A 387 11.26 4.19 -12.40
CA ASN A 387 11.42 5.64 -12.48
C ASN A 387 12.75 6.04 -13.14
N LYS A 388 12.79 7.25 -13.67
CA LYS A 388 14.06 7.88 -14.05
C LYS A 388 14.89 8.16 -12.81
N PHE A 389 16.22 8.05 -12.89
CA PHE A 389 17.12 8.17 -11.75
C PHE A 389 16.92 9.48 -10.95
N HIS A 390 16.80 10.61 -11.62
CA HIS A 390 16.63 11.94 -10.98
C HIS A 390 15.17 12.33 -10.72
N ASN A 391 14.22 11.37 -10.70
CA ASN A 391 12.86 11.68 -10.30
C ASN A 391 12.79 12.06 -8.81
N ASN A 392 11.91 13.02 -8.46
CA ASN A 392 11.73 13.48 -7.09
C ASN A 392 10.82 12.53 -6.30
N CYS A 393 11.39 11.41 -5.82
CA CYS A 393 10.66 10.43 -5.02
C CYS A 393 10.23 10.97 -3.63
N TYR A 394 10.87 12.02 -3.12
CA TYR A 394 10.47 12.68 -1.88
C TYR A 394 9.08 13.32 -2.02
N GLN A 395 8.89 14.10 -3.08
CA GLN A 395 7.59 14.72 -3.37
C GLN A 395 6.52 13.66 -3.64
N ASP A 396 6.88 12.61 -4.38
CA ASP A 396 5.96 11.52 -4.71
C ASP A 396 5.50 10.77 -3.47
N ALA A 397 6.41 10.49 -2.51
CA ALA A 397 6.08 9.88 -1.23
C ALA A 397 5.09 10.73 -0.43
N LEU A 398 5.34 12.03 -0.30
CA LEU A 398 4.48 12.93 0.46
C LEU A 398 3.08 13.06 -0.17
N VAL A 399 3.02 13.25 -1.50
CA VAL A 399 1.75 13.37 -2.21
C VAL A 399 0.93 12.10 -2.06
N THR A 400 1.51 10.94 -2.34
CA THR A 400 0.78 9.67 -2.26
C THR A 400 0.30 9.35 -0.85
N SER A 401 1.16 9.52 0.15
CA SER A 401 0.78 9.26 1.55
C SER A 401 -0.31 10.23 2.03
N THR A 402 -0.24 11.51 1.62
CA THR A 402 -1.28 12.48 1.96
C THR A 402 -2.61 12.12 1.29
N VAL A 403 -2.60 11.77 0.01
CA VAL A 403 -3.81 11.34 -0.72
C VAL A 403 -4.41 10.11 -0.06
N ASN A 404 -3.60 9.12 0.32
CA ASN A 404 -4.06 7.92 1.01
C ASN A 404 -4.74 8.22 2.35
N CYS A 405 -4.10 8.99 3.23
CA CYS A 405 -4.68 9.37 4.52
C CYS A 405 -5.97 10.20 4.37
N MET A 406 -6.00 11.14 3.41
CA MET A 406 -7.18 11.95 3.14
C MET A 406 -8.33 11.10 2.57
N THR A 407 -8.03 10.11 1.72
CA THR A 407 -9.04 9.18 1.21
C THR A 407 -9.65 8.36 2.33
N SER A 408 -8.85 7.81 3.24
CA SER A 408 -9.34 7.10 4.43
C SER A 408 -10.28 7.99 5.27
N PHE A 409 -9.88 9.23 5.50
CA PHE A 409 -10.67 10.18 6.27
C PHE A 409 -12.01 10.52 5.60
N VAL A 410 -12.01 10.78 4.28
CA VAL A 410 -13.21 11.08 3.50
C VAL A 410 -14.13 9.86 3.41
N SER A 411 -13.59 8.65 3.23
CA SER A 411 -14.37 7.41 3.21
C SER A 411 -15.10 7.17 4.53
N GLY A 412 -14.51 7.58 5.66
CA GLY A 412 -15.18 7.57 6.95
C GLY A 412 -16.48 8.37 6.94
N PHE A 413 -16.49 9.57 6.35
CA PHE A 413 -17.75 10.33 6.21
C PHE A 413 -18.76 9.61 5.34
N VAL A 414 -18.32 9.00 4.22
CA VAL A 414 -19.25 8.25 3.34
C VAL A 414 -19.91 7.11 4.10
N ILE A 415 -19.13 6.32 4.82
CA ILE A 415 -19.65 5.16 5.58
C ILE A 415 -20.52 5.62 6.73
N PHE A 416 -20.09 6.59 7.55
CA PHE A 416 -20.83 7.00 8.74
C PHE A 416 -22.10 7.80 8.44
N THR A 417 -22.16 8.57 7.33
CA THR A 417 -23.43 9.19 6.90
C THR A 417 -24.48 8.14 6.57
N VAL A 418 -24.09 7.05 5.95
CA VAL A 418 -24.97 5.93 5.62
C VAL A 418 -25.35 5.13 6.87
N LEU A 419 -24.41 4.87 7.79
CA LEU A 419 -24.72 4.23 9.08
C LEU A 419 -25.64 5.08 9.93
N GLY A 420 -25.48 6.42 9.91
CA GLY A 420 -26.41 7.34 10.57
C GLY A 420 -27.82 7.28 9.99
N TYR A 421 -27.95 7.16 8.67
CA TYR A 421 -29.24 6.93 8.01
C TYR A 421 -29.87 5.60 8.44
N MET A 422 -29.10 4.52 8.47
CA MET A 422 -29.57 3.22 8.91
C MET A 422 -30.04 3.25 10.38
N ALA A 423 -29.26 3.89 11.26
CA ALA A 423 -29.60 4.07 12.67
C ALA A 423 -30.91 4.87 12.87
N GLU A 424 -31.13 5.92 12.09
CA GLU A 424 -32.37 6.69 12.11
C GLU A 424 -33.56 5.85 11.66
N MET A 425 -33.39 5.08 10.57
CA MET A 425 -34.46 4.23 10.03
C MET A 425 -34.80 3.05 10.94
N ARG A 426 -33.80 2.47 11.64
CA ARG A 426 -34.00 1.38 12.61
C ARG A 426 -34.45 1.88 13.97
N ASN A 427 -34.35 3.19 14.22
CA ASN A 427 -34.54 3.80 15.54
C ASN A 427 -33.62 3.17 16.61
N GLU A 428 -32.38 2.86 16.20
CA GLU A 428 -31.33 2.28 17.02
C GLU A 428 -30.15 3.26 17.18
N GLU A 429 -29.19 2.91 18.03
CA GLU A 429 -27.94 3.66 18.11
C GLU A 429 -27.01 3.29 16.94
N VAL A 430 -26.18 4.25 16.49
CA VAL A 430 -25.20 4.01 15.43
C VAL A 430 -24.23 2.88 15.80
N SER A 431 -23.93 2.73 17.10
CA SER A 431 -23.08 1.66 17.65
C SER A 431 -23.66 0.26 17.42
N GLU A 432 -24.97 0.11 17.44
CA GLU A 432 -25.62 -1.19 17.22
C GLU A 432 -25.65 -1.57 15.74
N VAL A 433 -25.79 -0.58 14.86
CA VAL A 433 -25.79 -0.79 13.40
C VAL A 433 -24.37 -1.08 12.89
N ALA A 434 -23.34 -0.52 13.52
CA ALA A 434 -21.94 -0.66 13.12
C ALA A 434 -21.26 -1.93 13.67
N LYS A 435 -22.01 -2.93 14.17
CA LYS A 435 -21.46 -4.18 14.73
C LYS A 435 -20.79 -5.08 13.70
N ASP A 436 -21.16 -4.97 12.43
CA ASP A 436 -20.59 -5.78 11.36
C ASP A 436 -19.11 -5.45 11.19
N THR A 437 -18.29 -6.50 11.20
CA THR A 437 -16.83 -6.40 11.11
C THR A 437 -16.31 -6.87 9.76
N GLY A 438 -15.23 -6.25 9.29
CA GLY A 438 -14.58 -6.69 8.07
C GLY A 438 -15.40 -6.44 6.79
N PRO A 439 -15.23 -7.31 5.77
CA PRO A 439 -15.94 -7.17 4.49
C PRO A 439 -17.46 -7.18 4.60
N SER A 440 -18.03 -7.78 5.68
CA SER A 440 -19.47 -7.82 5.93
C SER A 440 -20.10 -6.42 5.99
N LEU A 441 -19.37 -5.42 6.48
CA LEU A 441 -19.83 -4.03 6.51
C LEU A 441 -20.22 -3.53 5.10
N LEU A 442 -19.44 -3.88 4.07
CA LEU A 442 -19.72 -3.47 2.69
C LEU A 442 -20.84 -4.29 2.04
N PHE A 443 -20.82 -5.61 2.27
CA PHE A 443 -21.73 -6.55 1.57
C PHE A 443 -23.07 -6.73 2.27
N ILE A 444 -23.17 -6.40 3.55
CA ILE A 444 -24.43 -6.44 4.31
C ILE A 444 -24.94 -5.03 4.54
N THR A 445 -24.32 -4.29 5.47
CA THR A 445 -24.85 -3.03 5.98
C THR A 445 -24.96 -1.95 4.91
N TYR A 446 -23.88 -1.78 4.11
CA TYR A 446 -23.87 -0.77 3.05
C TYR A 446 -24.75 -1.16 1.87
N ALA A 447 -24.78 -2.45 1.49
CA ALA A 447 -25.66 -2.97 0.46
C ALA A 447 -27.15 -2.81 0.84
N GLU A 448 -27.51 -3.05 2.12
CA GLU A 448 -28.85 -2.83 2.65
C GLU A 448 -29.25 -1.37 2.61
N ALA A 449 -28.35 -0.47 3.01
CA ALA A 449 -28.59 0.96 2.97
C ALA A 449 -28.84 1.44 1.53
N ILE A 450 -28.02 1.03 0.56
CA ILE A 450 -28.19 1.37 -0.85
C ILE A 450 -29.54 0.86 -1.38
N ALA A 451 -29.93 -0.36 -1.01
CA ALA A 451 -31.19 -0.94 -1.46
C ALA A 451 -32.41 -0.12 -1.07
N ASN A 452 -32.34 0.59 0.04
CA ASN A 452 -33.42 1.42 0.57
C ASN A 452 -33.35 2.89 0.13
N MET A 453 -32.38 3.26 -0.69
CA MET A 453 -32.28 4.60 -1.28
C MET A 453 -33.10 4.71 -2.58
N PRO A 454 -33.63 5.92 -2.91
CA PRO A 454 -34.18 6.16 -4.25
C PRO A 454 -33.09 5.98 -5.30
N ALA A 455 -33.42 5.33 -6.41
CA ALA A 455 -32.50 4.89 -7.46
C ALA A 455 -31.46 3.83 -7.00
N SER A 456 -31.88 2.91 -6.13
CA SER A 456 -31.05 1.87 -5.52
C SER A 456 -30.21 1.08 -6.50
N THR A 457 -30.77 0.66 -7.65
CA THR A 457 -30.05 -0.08 -8.70
C THR A 457 -28.86 0.72 -9.24
N PHE A 458 -29.02 2.03 -9.50
CA PHE A 458 -27.92 2.88 -9.98
C PHE A 458 -26.81 2.98 -8.93
N PHE A 459 -27.17 3.25 -7.67
CA PHE A 459 -26.17 3.36 -6.59
C PHE A 459 -25.48 2.02 -6.31
N ALA A 460 -26.18 0.89 -6.41
CA ALA A 460 -25.58 -0.43 -6.26
C ALA A 460 -24.55 -0.71 -7.36
N ILE A 461 -24.89 -0.45 -8.63
CA ILE A 461 -23.98 -0.66 -9.76
C ILE A 461 -22.70 0.17 -9.60
N ILE A 462 -22.81 1.48 -9.33
CA ILE A 462 -21.63 2.34 -9.21
C ILE A 462 -20.79 1.98 -7.98
N PHE A 463 -21.42 1.58 -6.87
CA PHE A 463 -20.73 1.18 -5.65
C PHE A 463 -19.91 -0.10 -5.84
N PHE A 464 -20.51 -1.18 -6.36
CA PHE A 464 -19.78 -2.42 -6.58
C PHE A 464 -18.75 -2.30 -7.71
N LEU A 465 -18.99 -1.45 -8.70
CA LEU A 465 -17.98 -1.12 -9.71
C LEU A 465 -16.80 -0.35 -9.11
N MET A 466 -17.05 0.56 -8.15
CA MET A 466 -16.00 1.24 -7.37
C MET A 466 -15.17 0.23 -6.58
N LEU A 467 -15.80 -0.70 -5.85
CA LEU A 467 -15.07 -1.73 -5.10
C LEU A 467 -14.17 -2.56 -6.02
N LEU A 468 -14.67 -2.94 -7.21
CA LEU A 468 -13.90 -3.69 -8.20
C LEU A 468 -12.69 -2.90 -8.69
N THR A 469 -12.85 -1.62 -9.05
CA THR A 469 -11.73 -0.82 -9.55
C THR A 469 -10.67 -0.60 -8.50
N LEU A 470 -11.05 -0.34 -7.24
CA LEU A 470 -10.11 -0.23 -6.11
C LEU A 470 -9.30 -1.50 -5.89
N GLY A 471 -9.97 -2.65 -5.87
CA GLY A 471 -9.29 -3.91 -5.60
C GLY A 471 -8.43 -4.39 -6.77
N LEU A 472 -8.80 -4.07 -8.03
CA LEU A 472 -8.00 -4.42 -9.19
C LEU A 472 -6.64 -3.73 -9.19
N ASP A 473 -6.55 -2.44 -8.83
CA ASP A 473 -5.30 -1.70 -8.79
C ASP A 473 -4.31 -2.30 -7.78
N SER A 474 -4.78 -2.66 -6.59
CA SER A 474 -3.96 -3.30 -5.58
C SER A 474 -3.51 -4.71 -6.00
N THR A 475 -4.37 -5.46 -6.71
CA THR A 475 -4.01 -6.77 -7.29
C THR A 475 -2.95 -6.62 -8.39
N PHE A 476 -3.09 -5.65 -9.30
CA PHE A 476 -2.09 -5.39 -10.34
C PHE A 476 -0.75 -5.06 -9.73
N ALA A 477 -0.74 -4.19 -8.73
CA ALA A 477 0.45 -3.73 -8.04
C ALA A 477 1.17 -4.88 -7.31
N GLY A 478 0.43 -5.68 -6.53
CA GLY A 478 0.98 -6.81 -5.78
C GLY A 478 1.62 -7.86 -6.70
N LEU A 479 0.93 -8.24 -7.77
CA LEU A 479 1.47 -9.20 -8.75
C LEU A 479 2.65 -8.63 -9.54
N GLU A 480 2.61 -7.33 -9.93
CA GLU A 480 3.73 -6.67 -10.60
C GLU A 480 4.98 -6.64 -9.71
N GLY A 481 4.82 -6.47 -8.39
CA GLY A 481 5.89 -6.59 -7.42
C GLY A 481 6.59 -7.95 -7.48
N VAL A 482 5.82 -9.04 -7.50
CA VAL A 482 6.35 -10.42 -7.63
C VAL A 482 6.98 -10.65 -8.99
N ILE A 483 6.32 -10.21 -10.07
CA ILE A 483 6.82 -10.38 -11.44
C ILE A 483 8.17 -9.68 -11.58
N THR A 484 8.27 -8.43 -11.16
CA THR A 484 9.51 -7.66 -11.19
C THR A 484 10.61 -8.33 -10.38
N ALA A 485 10.29 -8.81 -9.17
CA ALA A 485 11.26 -9.47 -8.32
C ALA A 485 11.85 -10.75 -8.94
N VAL A 486 11.00 -11.58 -9.55
CA VAL A 486 11.44 -12.84 -10.14
C VAL A 486 12.15 -12.64 -11.49
N LEU A 487 11.68 -11.71 -12.32
CA LEU A 487 12.33 -11.39 -13.59
C LEU A 487 13.73 -10.78 -13.38
N ASP A 488 13.88 -9.91 -12.38
CA ASP A 488 15.18 -9.31 -12.05
C ASP A 488 16.15 -10.33 -11.44
N GLU A 489 15.65 -11.33 -10.73
CA GLU A 489 16.50 -12.37 -10.15
C GLU A 489 16.90 -13.46 -11.16
N PHE A 490 16.01 -13.81 -12.09
CA PHE A 490 16.19 -14.87 -13.08
C PHE A 490 16.04 -14.37 -14.53
N PRO A 491 16.81 -13.34 -14.96
CA PRO A 491 16.65 -12.73 -16.28
C PRO A 491 16.92 -13.71 -17.43
N HIS A 492 17.85 -14.65 -17.26
CA HIS A 492 18.19 -15.65 -18.28
C HIS A 492 17.07 -16.65 -18.57
N VAL A 493 16.20 -16.94 -17.57
CA VAL A 493 15.13 -17.92 -17.70
C VAL A 493 13.84 -17.25 -18.21
N TRP A 494 13.47 -16.12 -17.61
CA TRP A 494 12.17 -15.50 -17.78
C TRP A 494 12.20 -14.16 -18.52
N GLY A 495 13.35 -13.51 -18.68
CA GLY A 495 13.45 -12.16 -19.25
C GLY A 495 12.77 -12.01 -20.64
N LYS A 496 12.95 -13.01 -21.51
CA LYS A 496 12.33 -13.04 -22.86
C LYS A 496 10.89 -13.64 -22.90
N ARG A 497 10.41 -14.19 -21.75
CA ARG A 497 9.14 -14.94 -21.69
C ARG A 497 8.23 -14.46 -20.57
N ARG A 498 8.21 -13.14 -20.34
CA ARG A 498 7.40 -12.50 -19.31
C ARG A 498 5.94 -12.95 -19.35
N GLU A 499 5.34 -13.00 -20.55
CA GLU A 499 3.92 -13.35 -20.73
C GLU A 499 3.59 -14.75 -20.18
N TRP A 500 4.47 -15.73 -20.44
CA TRP A 500 4.28 -17.10 -19.95
C TRP A 500 4.49 -17.22 -18.43
N PHE A 501 5.43 -16.44 -17.88
CA PHE A 501 5.61 -16.38 -16.44
C PHE A 501 4.38 -15.80 -15.75
N VAL A 502 3.85 -14.68 -16.25
CA VAL A 502 2.62 -14.06 -15.73
C VAL A 502 1.44 -15.02 -15.81
N LEU A 503 1.29 -15.76 -16.92
CA LEU A 503 0.23 -16.76 -17.05
C LEU A 503 0.36 -17.87 -15.99
N GLY A 504 1.56 -18.40 -15.82
CA GLY A 504 1.84 -19.42 -14.79
C GLY A 504 1.56 -18.93 -13.38
N LEU A 505 1.96 -17.69 -13.07
CA LEU A 505 1.70 -17.03 -11.79
C LEU A 505 0.20 -16.89 -11.51
N ILE A 506 -0.57 -16.41 -12.49
CA ILE A 506 -2.03 -16.26 -12.38
C ILE A 506 -2.72 -17.60 -12.18
N ILE A 507 -2.30 -18.63 -12.92
CA ILE A 507 -2.85 -19.99 -12.71
C ILE A 507 -2.52 -20.48 -11.30
N ALA A 508 -1.31 -20.26 -10.81
CA ALA A 508 -0.95 -20.64 -9.43
C ALA A 508 -1.80 -19.91 -8.38
N CYS A 509 -2.02 -18.59 -8.55
CA CYS A 509 -2.89 -17.82 -7.67
C CYS A 509 -4.35 -18.31 -7.74
N PHE A 510 -4.87 -18.60 -8.93
CA PHE A 510 -6.22 -19.15 -9.11
C PHE A 510 -6.38 -20.50 -8.39
N LEU A 511 -5.43 -21.41 -8.53
CA LEU A 511 -5.44 -22.69 -7.85
C LEU A 511 -5.36 -22.54 -6.32
N GLY A 512 -4.52 -21.61 -5.83
CA GLY A 512 -4.44 -21.26 -4.41
C GLY A 512 -5.77 -20.72 -3.86
N SER A 513 -6.51 -19.98 -4.68
CA SER A 513 -7.82 -19.41 -4.31
C SER A 513 -8.98 -20.42 -4.31
N LEU A 514 -8.80 -21.66 -4.79
CA LEU A 514 -9.89 -22.64 -4.81
C LEU A 514 -10.41 -22.98 -3.41
N THR A 515 -9.56 -22.93 -2.40
CA THR A 515 -9.95 -23.18 -1.00
C THR A 515 -10.86 -22.08 -0.45
N THR A 516 -10.66 -20.82 -0.90
CA THR A 516 -11.47 -19.66 -0.49
C THR A 516 -12.80 -19.55 -1.25
N LEU A 517 -12.99 -20.34 -2.31
CA LEU A 517 -14.25 -20.42 -3.09
C LEU A 517 -15.20 -21.52 -2.61
N THR A 518 -14.84 -22.26 -1.57
CA THR A 518 -15.71 -23.26 -0.95
C THR A 518 -16.84 -22.59 -0.18
N PHE A 519 -17.87 -23.34 0.22
CA PHE A 519 -18.97 -22.83 1.04
C PHE A 519 -18.50 -22.32 2.42
N GLY A 520 -17.41 -22.87 2.96
CA GLY A 520 -16.71 -22.37 4.15
C GLY A 520 -15.58 -21.38 3.82
N GLY A 521 -15.48 -20.94 2.57
CA GLY A 521 -14.37 -20.08 2.09
C GLY A 521 -14.21 -18.76 2.83
N ALA A 522 -15.30 -18.17 3.32
CA ALA A 522 -15.25 -16.96 4.12
C ALA A 522 -14.42 -17.13 5.41
N TYR A 523 -14.49 -18.30 6.03
CA TYR A 523 -13.66 -18.62 7.20
C TYR A 523 -12.18 -18.74 6.85
N VAL A 524 -11.87 -19.29 5.67
CA VAL A 524 -10.50 -19.37 5.16
C VAL A 524 -9.96 -17.97 4.84
N VAL A 525 -10.75 -17.12 4.18
CA VAL A 525 -10.40 -15.72 3.90
C VAL A 525 -10.04 -14.99 5.19
N LYS A 526 -10.87 -15.09 6.22
CA LYS A 526 -10.61 -14.45 7.53
C LYS A 526 -9.34 -14.98 8.20
N LEU A 527 -9.08 -16.28 8.10
CA LEU A 527 -7.85 -16.88 8.63
C LEU A 527 -6.60 -16.33 7.93
N PHE A 528 -6.61 -16.23 6.59
CA PHE A 528 -5.50 -15.68 5.84
C PHE A 528 -5.33 -14.17 6.07
N GLU A 529 -6.41 -13.41 6.15
CA GLU A 529 -6.39 -11.98 6.46
C GLU A 529 -5.65 -11.71 7.77
N GLU A 530 -5.92 -12.50 8.82
CA GLU A 530 -5.36 -12.29 10.14
C GLU A 530 -3.90 -12.75 10.27
N TYR A 531 -3.59 -13.97 9.79
CA TYR A 531 -2.30 -14.60 10.06
C TYR A 531 -1.27 -14.51 8.93
N ALA A 532 -1.71 -14.45 7.66
CA ALA A 532 -0.78 -14.47 6.54
C ALA A 532 -0.08 -13.13 6.33
N THR A 533 -0.77 -12.02 6.68
CA THR A 533 -0.27 -10.67 6.40
C THR A 533 0.22 -9.95 7.65
N GLY A 534 -0.53 -9.93 8.73
CA GLY A 534 -0.29 -9.09 9.90
C GLY A 534 1.15 -9.13 10.45
N PRO A 535 1.50 -10.12 11.25
CA PRO A 535 2.82 -10.19 11.90
C PRO A 535 3.97 -10.39 10.90
N ALA A 536 3.71 -11.08 9.78
CA ALA A 536 4.73 -11.39 8.78
C ALA A 536 5.23 -10.12 8.07
N VAL A 537 4.31 -9.25 7.61
CA VAL A 537 4.67 -7.98 6.95
C VAL A 537 5.38 -7.04 7.91
N LEU A 538 4.90 -6.92 9.14
CA LEU A 538 5.55 -6.08 10.16
C LEU A 538 6.98 -6.54 10.44
N THR A 539 7.22 -7.86 10.49
CA THR A 539 8.56 -8.43 10.65
C THR A 539 9.45 -8.10 9.46
N VAL A 540 8.93 -8.17 8.23
CA VAL A 540 9.64 -7.78 7.01
C VAL A 540 10.06 -6.32 7.07
N VAL A 541 9.12 -5.40 7.32
CA VAL A 541 9.39 -3.94 7.38
C VAL A 541 10.39 -3.61 8.48
N PHE A 542 10.30 -4.28 9.63
CA PHE A 542 11.26 -4.13 10.72
C PHE A 542 12.68 -4.51 10.29
N LEU A 543 12.83 -5.66 9.65
CA LEU A 543 14.13 -6.13 9.15
C LEU A 543 14.66 -5.28 7.99
N GLU A 544 13.79 -4.77 7.12
CA GLU A 544 14.15 -3.80 6.07
C GLU A 544 14.72 -2.52 6.68
N SER A 545 14.01 -1.96 7.66
CA SER A 545 14.45 -0.73 8.33
C SER A 545 15.81 -0.90 8.99
N ILE A 546 16.04 -2.03 9.68
CA ILE A 546 17.33 -2.36 10.28
C ILE A 546 18.41 -2.58 9.22
N ALA A 547 18.11 -3.33 8.17
CA ALA A 547 19.06 -3.62 7.10
C ALA A 547 19.57 -2.35 6.42
N VAL A 548 18.68 -1.40 6.15
CA VAL A 548 19.03 -0.13 5.52
C VAL A 548 19.71 0.85 6.48
N ALA A 549 19.14 1.05 7.67
CA ALA A 549 19.64 2.08 8.59
C ALA A 549 20.92 1.66 9.31
N TRP A 550 21.07 0.38 9.68
CA TRP A 550 22.18 -0.09 10.54
C TRP A 550 23.24 -0.86 9.77
N PHE A 551 22.86 -1.76 8.83
CA PHE A 551 23.83 -2.59 8.09
C PHE A 551 24.36 -1.89 6.85
N TYR A 552 23.51 -1.36 6.00
CA TYR A 552 23.92 -0.55 4.86
C TYR A 552 24.53 0.77 5.31
N GLY A 553 23.94 1.35 6.33
CA GLY A 553 24.36 2.56 6.98
C GLY A 553 23.62 3.79 6.50
N ILE A 554 23.01 4.52 7.47
CA ILE A 554 22.22 5.72 7.18
C ILE A 554 22.99 6.81 6.43
N ASN A 555 24.32 6.90 6.64
CA ASN A 555 25.13 7.90 5.96
C ASN A 555 25.31 7.56 4.48
N GLN A 556 25.52 6.26 4.15
CA GLN A 556 25.60 5.80 2.77
C GLN A 556 24.25 6.03 2.08
N PHE A 557 23.17 5.60 2.69
CA PHE A 557 21.82 5.82 2.15
C PHE A 557 21.51 7.30 1.89
N CYS A 558 21.92 8.20 2.80
CA CYS A 558 21.74 9.64 2.59
C CYS A 558 22.66 10.20 1.48
N SER A 559 23.84 9.61 1.27
CA SER A 559 24.73 9.96 0.15
C SER A 559 24.10 9.55 -1.19
N ASP A 560 23.55 8.35 -1.27
CA ASP A 560 22.86 7.84 -2.45
C ASP A 560 21.65 8.71 -2.81
N MET A 561 20.88 9.12 -1.79
CA MET A 561 19.77 10.06 -1.98
C MET A 561 20.23 11.43 -2.45
N LYS A 562 21.38 11.91 -1.97
CA LYS A 562 21.96 13.18 -2.44
C LYS A 562 22.35 13.10 -3.91
N GLU A 563 22.92 11.99 -4.34
CA GLU A 563 23.27 11.75 -5.74
C GLU A 563 22.02 11.75 -6.63
N MET A 564 20.95 11.10 -6.18
CA MET A 564 19.70 10.96 -6.92
C MET A 564 18.84 12.23 -6.92
N LEU A 565 18.70 12.91 -5.77
CA LEU A 565 17.77 14.03 -5.56
C LEU A 565 18.45 15.41 -5.59
N GLY A 566 19.80 15.46 -5.45
CA GLY A 566 20.57 16.71 -5.35
C GLY A 566 20.60 17.32 -3.95
N PHE A 567 19.86 16.77 -2.97
CA PHE A 567 19.87 17.22 -1.57
C PHE A 567 19.89 16.03 -0.59
N THR A 568 20.40 16.25 0.61
CA THR A 568 20.42 15.23 1.68
C THR A 568 19.15 15.32 2.52
N PRO A 569 18.54 14.18 2.89
CA PRO A 569 17.43 14.17 3.83
C PRO A 569 17.81 14.82 5.16
N GLY A 570 16.88 15.61 5.72
CA GLY A 570 17.06 16.29 7.00
C GLY A 570 17.18 15.31 8.18
N TRP A 571 17.57 15.84 9.36
CA TRP A 571 17.76 15.06 10.58
C TRP A 571 16.49 14.28 11.01
N TYR A 572 15.31 14.82 10.76
CA TYR A 572 14.02 14.18 11.04
C TYR A 572 13.92 12.81 10.37
N TRP A 573 14.17 12.71 9.07
CA TRP A 573 14.10 11.46 8.31
C TRP A 573 15.11 10.43 8.83
N ARG A 574 16.32 10.88 9.12
CA ARG A 574 17.38 10.02 9.67
C ARG A 574 16.99 9.44 11.03
N LEU A 575 16.42 10.27 11.90
CA LEU A 575 15.95 9.84 13.22
C LEU A 575 14.81 8.83 13.11
N CYS A 576 13.87 9.07 12.18
CA CYS A 576 12.78 8.13 11.92
C CYS A 576 13.31 6.77 11.48
N TRP A 577 14.21 6.71 10.50
CA TRP A 577 14.74 5.44 9.97
C TRP A 577 15.64 4.69 10.95
N VAL A 578 16.45 5.39 11.74
CA VAL A 578 17.42 4.76 12.65
C VAL A 578 16.79 4.29 13.95
N ALA A 579 15.83 5.03 14.49
CA ALA A 579 15.32 4.80 15.84
C ALA A 579 13.80 4.69 15.90
N ILE A 580 13.04 5.69 15.42
CA ILE A 580 11.61 5.78 15.70
C ILE A 580 10.85 4.62 15.05
N SER A 581 11.01 4.42 13.73
CA SER A 581 10.30 3.35 13.00
C SER A 581 10.66 1.94 13.49
N PRO A 582 11.97 1.57 13.70
CA PRO A 582 12.30 0.28 14.27
C PRO A 582 11.72 0.03 15.67
N ILE A 583 11.73 1.05 16.54
CA ILE A 583 11.17 0.92 17.89
C ILE A 583 9.65 0.71 17.86
N PHE A 584 8.93 1.48 17.03
CA PHE A 584 7.50 1.30 16.88
C PHE A 584 7.14 -0.06 16.30
N LEU A 585 7.85 -0.50 15.26
CA LEU A 585 7.62 -1.82 14.65
C LEU A 585 7.86 -2.95 15.64
N LEU A 586 8.95 -2.86 16.41
CA LEU A 586 9.24 -3.85 17.46
C LEU A 586 8.15 -3.88 18.52
N PHE A 587 7.67 -2.71 18.95
CA PHE A 587 6.58 -2.59 19.93
C PHE A 587 5.31 -3.26 19.42
N ILE A 588 4.92 -3.00 18.16
CA ILE A 588 3.73 -3.60 17.53
C ILE A 588 3.89 -5.11 17.40
N ILE A 589 5.05 -5.59 16.95
CA ILE A 589 5.32 -7.05 16.82
C ILE A 589 5.21 -7.72 18.19
N CYS A 590 5.80 -7.16 19.22
CA CYS A 590 5.70 -7.69 20.58
C CYS A 590 4.25 -7.70 21.08
N SER A 591 3.47 -6.67 20.76
CA SER A 591 2.06 -6.59 21.13
C SER A 591 1.22 -7.67 20.41
N PHE A 592 1.41 -7.87 19.12
CA PHE A 592 0.75 -8.95 18.37
C PHE A 592 1.12 -10.34 18.87
N MET A 593 2.35 -10.55 19.28
CA MET A 593 2.78 -11.84 19.82
C MET A 593 2.24 -12.11 21.24
N SER A 594 1.88 -11.06 21.97
CA SER A 594 1.34 -11.16 23.33
C SER A 594 -0.17 -11.37 23.36
N SER A 595 -0.88 -10.93 22.33
CA SER A 595 -2.34 -11.08 22.21
C SER A 595 -2.67 -12.13 21.16
N THR A 596 -3.40 -13.19 21.57
CA THR A 596 -3.99 -14.15 20.61
C THR A 596 -5.34 -13.61 20.19
N PRO A 597 -5.57 -13.33 18.91
CA PRO A 597 -6.87 -12.84 18.46
C PRO A 597 -7.94 -13.93 18.59
N ASP A 598 -9.03 -13.62 19.29
CA ASP A 598 -10.24 -14.45 19.30
C ASP A 598 -10.96 -14.29 17.96
N LEU A 599 -10.68 -15.19 17.02
CA LEU A 599 -11.33 -15.17 15.72
C LEU A 599 -12.79 -15.61 15.82
N ARG A 600 -13.69 -14.73 15.36
CA ARG A 600 -15.13 -15.01 15.24
C ARG A 600 -15.64 -14.48 13.90
N LEU A 601 -16.49 -15.24 13.25
CA LEU A 601 -17.16 -14.82 12.01
C LEU A 601 -18.53 -15.52 11.93
N PHE A 602 -19.64 -14.77 11.76
CA PHE A 602 -21.01 -15.30 11.66
C PHE A 602 -21.37 -16.28 12.78
N ASP A 603 -21.17 -15.94 14.04
CA ASP A 603 -21.38 -16.78 15.23
C ASP A 603 -20.52 -18.07 15.30
N TYR A 604 -19.61 -18.27 14.32
CA TYR A 604 -18.65 -19.36 14.36
C TYR A 604 -17.40 -18.98 15.15
N ASN A 605 -17.13 -19.75 16.21
CA ASN A 605 -15.89 -19.65 16.97
C ASN A 605 -14.84 -20.58 16.36
N TYR A 606 -13.67 -20.04 16.03
CA TYR A 606 -12.60 -20.83 15.43
C TYR A 606 -12.03 -21.83 16.43
N PRO A 607 -11.86 -23.13 16.08
CA PRO A 607 -11.21 -24.11 16.91
C PRO A 607 -9.74 -23.76 17.20
N TYR A 608 -9.21 -24.20 18.34
CA TYR A 608 -7.82 -23.88 18.72
C TYR A 608 -6.76 -24.35 17.70
N TRP A 609 -7.00 -25.46 16.98
CA TRP A 609 -6.07 -25.92 15.95
C TRP A 609 -5.89 -24.91 14.80
N THR A 610 -6.87 -24.07 14.53
CA THR A 610 -6.80 -23.05 13.47
C THR A 610 -5.80 -21.95 13.79
N THR A 611 -5.64 -21.62 15.07
CA THR A 611 -4.59 -20.70 15.55
C THR A 611 -3.20 -21.26 15.24
N ILE A 612 -3.00 -22.58 15.45
CA ILE A 612 -1.72 -23.25 15.12
C ILE A 612 -1.47 -23.18 13.61
N VAL A 613 -2.48 -23.50 12.80
CA VAL A 613 -2.38 -23.42 11.32
C VAL A 613 -2.10 -21.99 10.88
N GLY A 614 -2.74 -20.99 11.47
CA GLY A 614 -2.49 -19.58 11.21
C GLY A 614 -1.05 -19.19 11.48
N TYR A 615 -0.49 -19.54 12.63
CA TYR A 615 0.93 -19.30 12.92
C TYR A 615 1.86 -20.06 11.97
N CYS A 616 1.52 -21.28 11.54
CA CYS A 616 2.28 -22.00 10.52
C CYS A 616 2.28 -21.27 9.18
N ILE A 617 1.14 -20.70 8.75
CA ILE A 617 1.04 -19.89 7.52
C ILE A 617 1.94 -18.66 7.63
N GLY A 618 1.83 -17.86 8.70
CA GLY A 618 2.67 -16.68 8.90
C GLY A 618 4.16 -17.02 8.96
N THR A 619 4.52 -18.08 9.73
CA THR A 619 5.91 -18.52 9.87
C THR A 619 6.47 -19.06 8.55
N SER A 620 5.66 -19.71 7.70
CA SER A 620 6.11 -20.27 6.42
C SER A 620 6.68 -19.21 5.46
N SER A 621 6.19 -17.97 5.54
CA SER A 621 6.75 -16.85 4.79
C SER A 621 8.02 -16.32 5.44
N VAL A 622 8.00 -16.02 6.74
CA VAL A 622 9.12 -15.40 7.47
C VAL A 622 10.34 -16.29 7.58
N ILE A 623 10.17 -17.61 7.62
CA ILE A 623 11.26 -18.59 7.75
C ILE A 623 12.27 -18.53 6.60
N CYS A 624 11.90 -17.98 5.43
CA CYS A 624 12.81 -17.77 4.32
C CYS A 624 13.99 -16.87 4.68
N ILE A 625 13.81 -15.94 5.62
CA ILE A 625 14.85 -15.02 6.05
C ILE A 625 15.99 -15.79 6.77
N PRO A 626 15.74 -16.46 7.91
CA PRO A 626 16.80 -17.19 8.59
C PRO A 626 17.37 -18.36 7.77
N ILE A 627 16.56 -19.02 6.93
CA ILE A 627 17.07 -20.08 6.03
C ILE A 627 18.06 -19.48 5.04
N TYR A 628 17.75 -18.34 4.40
CA TYR A 628 18.67 -17.72 3.47
C TYR A 628 19.93 -17.18 4.16
N MET A 629 19.80 -16.61 5.36
CA MET A 629 20.94 -16.20 6.18
C MET A 629 21.88 -17.38 6.46
N ALA A 630 21.35 -18.51 6.90
CA ALA A 630 22.12 -19.72 7.14
C ALA A 630 22.79 -20.25 5.87
N TYR A 631 22.04 -20.33 4.76
CA TYR A 631 22.55 -20.73 3.45
C TYR A 631 23.72 -19.85 3.01
N ARG A 632 23.61 -18.53 3.12
CA ARG A 632 24.66 -17.58 2.73
C ARG A 632 25.91 -17.74 3.58
N LEU A 633 25.76 -17.90 4.90
CA LEU A 633 26.88 -18.13 5.81
C LEU A 633 27.61 -19.48 5.57
N ILE A 634 26.87 -20.51 5.15
CA ILE A 634 27.46 -21.82 4.85
C ILE A 634 28.28 -21.77 3.55
N ILE A 635 27.74 -21.13 2.51
CA ILE A 635 28.40 -21.11 1.18
C ILE A 635 29.57 -20.13 1.14
N THR A 636 29.55 -19.04 1.90
CA THR A 636 30.65 -18.06 1.87
C THR A 636 31.92 -18.64 2.45
N PRO A 637 33.02 -18.67 1.68
CA PRO A 637 34.30 -19.24 2.15
C PRO A 637 35.01 -18.30 3.14
N GLY A 638 35.67 -18.86 4.15
CA GLY A 638 36.45 -18.13 5.15
C GLY A 638 36.10 -18.51 6.59
N THR A 639 36.72 -17.82 7.55
CA THR A 639 36.38 -17.94 8.98
C THR A 639 34.99 -17.39 9.25
N PHE A 640 34.33 -17.78 10.33
CA PHE A 640 32.96 -17.34 10.64
C PHE A 640 32.83 -15.80 10.65
N LYS A 641 33.83 -15.09 11.19
CA LYS A 641 33.84 -13.61 11.18
C LYS A 641 33.96 -13.04 9.75
N GLU A 642 34.79 -13.60 8.93
CA GLU A 642 34.96 -13.22 7.52
C GLU A 642 33.69 -13.52 6.70
N ARG A 643 33.04 -14.65 6.96
CA ARG A 643 31.77 -15.00 6.33
C ARG A 643 30.66 -13.98 6.63
N ILE A 644 30.53 -13.57 7.89
CA ILE A 644 29.57 -12.54 8.28
C ILE A 644 29.93 -11.23 7.57
N LEU A 645 31.18 -10.79 7.62
CA LEU A 645 31.60 -9.53 7.01
C LEU A 645 31.35 -9.52 5.49
N LYS A 646 31.73 -10.57 4.78
CA LYS A 646 31.44 -10.70 3.33
C LYS A 646 29.98 -10.79 3.01
N SER A 647 29.14 -11.35 3.90
CA SER A 647 27.71 -11.45 3.69
C SER A 647 26.96 -10.16 3.97
N ILE A 648 27.53 -9.24 4.74
CA ILE A 648 26.98 -7.92 5.03
C ILE A 648 27.41 -6.89 3.97
N THR A 649 28.63 -7.04 3.41
CA THR A 649 29.18 -6.09 2.44
C THR A 649 28.42 -6.17 1.11
N PRO A 650 27.94 -5.03 0.55
CA PRO A 650 27.30 -4.98 -0.76
C PRO A 650 28.13 -5.60 -1.87
N GLU A 651 27.51 -6.37 -2.77
CA GLU A 651 28.25 -7.05 -3.86
C GLU A 651 28.86 -6.08 -4.89
N THR A 652 28.33 -4.88 -5.03
CA THR A 652 28.88 -3.83 -5.88
C THR A 652 30.28 -3.35 -5.44
N ALA A 653 30.61 -3.49 -4.18
CA ALA A 653 31.94 -3.16 -3.64
C ALA A 653 33.00 -4.27 -3.90
N THR A 654 32.58 -5.48 -4.27
CA THR A 654 33.48 -6.63 -4.49
C THR A 654 33.88 -6.84 -5.94
N GLU A 655 33.27 -6.15 -6.90
CA GLU A 655 33.65 -6.21 -8.33
C GLU A 655 34.82 -5.29 -8.68
N ILE A 656 35.32 -4.46 -7.75
CA ILE A 656 36.55 -3.72 -7.93
C ILE A 656 37.72 -4.67 -7.63
N PRO A 657 38.64 -4.92 -8.59
CA PRO A 657 39.80 -5.80 -8.34
C PRO A 657 40.58 -5.30 -7.13
N PHE A 658 40.95 -6.21 -6.25
CA PHE A 658 41.58 -6.01 -4.93
C PHE A 658 42.95 -5.25 -4.97
N GLY A 659 43.23 -4.50 -6.04
CA GLY A 659 44.47 -3.75 -6.23
C GLY A 659 44.47 -2.28 -5.83
N ASP A 660 43.30 -1.65 -5.66
CA ASP A 660 43.22 -0.16 -5.50
C ASP A 660 42.43 0.36 -4.28
N ILE A 661 42.13 -0.51 -3.33
CA ILE A 661 41.54 -0.02 -2.07
C ILE A 661 42.67 0.40 -1.12
N ARG A 662 43.17 1.62 -1.31
CA ARG A 662 43.84 2.32 -0.21
C ARG A 662 42.80 2.66 0.84
N MET A 663 42.93 2.01 2.00
CA MET A 663 42.20 2.35 3.20
C MET A 663 42.38 3.85 3.51
N ASN A 664 41.34 4.62 3.28
CA ASN A 664 41.11 5.88 3.96
C ASN A 664 39.81 5.69 4.80
N ALA A 665 39.99 4.97 5.91
CA ALA A 665 39.02 4.90 6.99
C ALA A 665 39.73 5.47 8.21
N VAL A 666 39.33 6.68 8.57
CA VAL A 666 39.21 7.16 9.95
C VAL A 666 37.99 8.07 10.00
#